data_2e7bec37a757b439fccd67c08509e664
#
_entry.id   2e7bec37a757b439fccd67c08509e664
#
_cell.length_a   1.000
_cell.length_b   1.000
_cell.length_c   1.000
_cell.angle_alpha   90.00
_cell.angle_beta   90.00
_cell.angle_gamma   90.00
#
_symmetry.space_group_name_H-M   'P 1'
#
loop_
_entity.id
_entity.type
_entity.pdbx_description
1 polymer ?
#
loop_
_entity_poly.entity_id
_entity_poly.type
_entity_poly.pdbx_seq_one_letter_code
_entity_poly.pdbx_strand_id
1 'polypeptide(L)'
;MDRLVVRGAREHNLKDVHIDLPRDALIVFTGLSGSGKSSLAFDTIFAEGQRRYVESLSAYARQFLGQMDKPDVDFIEGLSPAVSIDQKSTNRNPRSTVGTITEVYDYLRLLYARAGQPHCPNCGKPISRQTPQQIVDQVLTMEEGTRFQVLAPVVRARKGEYVDLFSSLQTQGFSRVRVDGTVHPLTEPPKLKKQEKHTIEVIVDRLTVKESAKRRLTDSVETALGLAGGLVVLDFVDLPEDDPERERTFSEHLACVDDGLSFEALEPRSFSFNSPFGACPECTGIGTRKEVDPDLVVPDPEKSLADGAIAPWAGSMSNEYFQRLLSGLADQLGFSMDTAWEKLPAKVQKAVLHGSPDQVHVRYKNRYGRERSYYAAFEGVLPFLERRHEDTDSDYMRDKYEGYMRDVPCPVCHGTRLKPEILAVKLNSRSIAEVTGLSIGEAADWLGSLELGDRERAIADRVLKEIQARLSFLVDVGLDYLSLDRPAATLAGGEAQRIRLATQIGSGLVGVLYVLDEPSIGLHQRDNTRLIETLVRLRDMGNTLIVVEHDEDTIKTADWVVDIGPGAGEHGGEVIVSGTVEDLLASERSLTGQYLSGRMEITVPKVRRQPQPGRELVVKGAREHNLKGVDVTFPLGLLVGVTGVSGSGKSSLVNDILYTVLANQLNRARMVPGRHRTVTGLEHLDKVVHVDQSPIGRTPRSNPATYTGVWDQVRKLFAQTSEAKIRGYQPGRFSFNVKGGRCEACSGDGTLKIEMNFLPDVYVPCEVCKGARFNRETLEVHYKGKTVAQVLDMPIEEAADFFAAIPGIARYLRTLTDVGLGYVRLGQPATTLSGGEAQRVKLASELQKRSNGRSVYVLDEPTTGLHFEDIRKLLLVLQGLVDKGNSVIVIEHNLDVIKSADWLIDMGPEGGFRGGTVVAEGPPEFVASVPESHTGRYLVPLLDPKAIEAAAAEPKKRATRKRAS
;
A
#
# COMPACT_ATOMS: atom_id res chain seq x y z
N MET A 1 -41.66 3.13 8.57
CA MET A 1 -41.02 3.55 9.85
C MET A 1 -39.99 4.61 9.50
N ASP A 2 -40.16 5.81 10.00
CA ASP A 2 -39.32 6.96 9.65
C ASP A 2 -38.13 7.14 10.61
N ARG A 3 -37.93 6.19 11.53
CA ARG A 3 -36.87 6.24 12.53
C ARG A 3 -36.17 4.91 12.74
N LEU A 4 -34.87 4.96 13.04
CA LEU A 4 -34.06 3.90 13.59
C LEU A 4 -34.08 4.03 15.13
N VAL A 5 -34.61 3.03 15.81
CA VAL A 5 -34.83 3.06 17.27
C VAL A 5 -33.92 2.04 17.91
N VAL A 6 -33.05 2.46 18.83
CA VAL A 6 -32.18 1.59 19.64
C VAL A 6 -32.60 1.67 21.09
N ARG A 7 -32.73 0.53 21.76
CA ARG A 7 -33.08 0.43 23.18
C ARG A 7 -32.12 -0.56 23.89
N GLY A 8 -31.61 -0.08 25.02
CA GLY A 8 -30.84 -0.92 25.92
C GLY A 8 -29.47 -1.36 25.37
N ALA A 9 -28.73 -0.48 24.67
CA ALA A 9 -27.40 -0.82 24.18
C ALA A 9 -26.37 -0.74 25.31
N ARG A 10 -25.65 -1.88 25.54
CA ARG A 10 -24.70 -2.06 26.65
C ARG A 10 -23.36 -2.64 26.18
N GLU A 11 -23.10 -2.62 24.88
CA GLU A 11 -21.86 -3.14 24.35
C GLU A 11 -20.65 -2.35 24.87
N HIS A 12 -19.60 -3.04 25.30
CA HIS A 12 -18.36 -2.48 25.87
C HIS A 12 -18.61 -1.51 27.05
N ASN A 13 -18.44 -0.21 26.84
CA ASN A 13 -18.61 0.83 27.87
C ASN A 13 -19.96 1.55 27.82
N LEU A 14 -20.87 1.16 26.93
CA LEU A 14 -22.18 1.79 26.80
C LEU A 14 -23.04 1.54 28.06
N LYS A 15 -23.71 2.59 28.55
CA LYS A 15 -24.51 2.58 29.77
C LYS A 15 -25.99 2.59 29.49
N ASP A 16 -26.53 1.46 29.00
CA ASP A 16 -27.96 1.26 28.73
C ASP A 16 -28.53 2.36 27.81
N VAL A 17 -27.91 2.53 26.64
CA VAL A 17 -28.20 3.63 25.72
C VAL A 17 -29.54 3.44 25.01
N HIS A 18 -30.37 4.52 25.00
CA HIS A 18 -31.63 4.60 24.28
C HIS A 18 -31.57 5.80 23.33
N ILE A 19 -31.74 5.57 22.02
CA ILE A 19 -31.75 6.64 21.02
C ILE A 19 -32.79 6.40 19.92
N ASP A 20 -33.30 7.50 19.35
CA ASP A 20 -34.20 7.51 18.21
C ASP A 20 -33.57 8.38 17.12
N LEU A 21 -33.14 7.77 16.03
CA LEU A 21 -32.41 8.42 14.95
C LEU A 21 -33.32 8.60 13.72
N PRO A 22 -33.23 9.74 13.00
CA PRO A 22 -33.94 9.90 11.74
C PRO A 22 -33.37 8.95 10.67
N ARG A 23 -34.22 8.52 9.73
CA ARG A 23 -33.77 7.83 8.52
C ARG A 23 -33.59 8.82 7.39
N ASP A 24 -32.91 8.38 6.34
CA ASP A 24 -32.59 9.19 5.15
C ASP A 24 -31.92 10.52 5.50
N ALA A 25 -30.98 10.44 6.45
CA ALA A 25 -30.31 11.57 7.06
C ALA A 25 -28.81 11.29 7.23
N LEU A 26 -28.02 12.35 7.30
CA LEU A 26 -26.63 12.33 7.69
C LEU A 26 -26.54 12.51 9.21
N ILE A 27 -26.19 11.43 9.92
CA ILE A 27 -26.12 11.36 11.38
C ILE A 27 -24.65 11.30 11.78
N VAL A 28 -24.19 12.24 12.58
CA VAL A 28 -22.81 12.25 13.07
C VAL A 28 -22.73 11.81 14.53
N PHE A 29 -21.93 10.81 14.81
CA PHE A 29 -21.58 10.38 16.17
C PHE A 29 -20.26 11.03 16.56
N THR A 30 -20.27 11.87 17.59
CA THR A 30 -19.11 12.60 18.08
C THR A 30 -18.88 12.39 19.57
N GLY A 31 -17.82 12.94 20.13
CA GLY A 31 -17.41 12.84 21.53
C GLY A 31 -15.95 12.45 21.69
N LEU A 32 -15.45 12.38 22.92
CA LEU A 32 -14.06 12.03 23.23
C LEU A 32 -13.60 10.69 22.65
N SER A 33 -12.31 10.54 22.40
CA SER A 33 -11.74 9.23 22.04
C SER A 33 -11.99 8.22 23.16
N GLY A 34 -12.51 7.03 22.84
CA GLY A 34 -12.89 6.01 23.81
C GLY A 34 -14.21 6.27 24.56
N SER A 35 -15.04 7.23 24.12
CA SER A 35 -16.34 7.50 24.77
C SER A 35 -17.44 6.47 24.47
N GLY A 36 -17.27 5.58 23.48
CA GLY A 36 -18.25 4.56 23.08
C GLY A 36 -18.90 4.77 21.72
N LYS A 37 -18.43 5.76 20.93
CA LYS A 37 -18.97 6.06 19.58
C LYS A 37 -19.00 4.84 18.66
N SER A 38 -17.82 4.22 18.50
CA SER A 38 -17.67 3.05 17.64
C SER A 38 -18.43 1.84 18.20
N SER A 39 -18.51 1.69 19.53
CA SER A 39 -19.30 0.63 20.16
C SER A 39 -20.77 0.73 19.84
N LEU A 40 -21.32 1.96 19.78
CA LEU A 40 -22.71 2.16 19.38
C LEU A 40 -22.92 2.03 17.87
N ALA A 41 -22.06 2.63 17.05
CA ALA A 41 -22.19 2.65 15.59
C ALA A 41 -21.91 1.29 14.95
N PHE A 42 -20.76 0.68 15.29
CA PHE A 42 -20.26 -0.55 14.64
C PHE A 42 -20.63 -1.80 15.43
N ASP A 43 -20.27 -1.86 16.72
CA ASP A 43 -20.43 -3.09 17.50
C ASP A 43 -21.89 -3.33 17.92
N THR A 44 -22.76 -2.31 17.85
CA THR A 44 -24.20 -2.44 18.14
C THR A 44 -25.08 -2.32 16.89
N ILE A 45 -25.15 -1.15 16.26
CA ILE A 45 -26.09 -0.88 15.17
C ILE A 45 -25.74 -1.65 13.90
N PHE A 46 -24.49 -1.52 13.44
CA PHE A 46 -24.04 -2.22 12.24
C PHE A 46 -24.02 -3.74 12.46
N ALA A 47 -23.48 -4.21 13.58
CA ALA A 47 -23.38 -5.64 13.89
C ALA A 47 -24.77 -6.32 13.91
N GLU A 48 -25.79 -5.69 14.51
CA GLU A 48 -27.16 -6.22 14.50
C GLU A 48 -27.78 -6.17 13.10
N GLY A 49 -27.53 -5.12 12.33
CA GLY A 49 -27.98 -5.02 10.94
C GLY A 49 -27.40 -6.12 10.05
N GLN A 50 -26.10 -6.37 10.18
CA GLN A 50 -25.41 -7.42 9.46
C GLN A 50 -25.88 -8.83 9.93
N ARG A 51 -26.05 -9.05 11.24
CA ARG A 51 -26.55 -10.29 11.79
C ARG A 51 -27.91 -10.65 11.22
N ARG A 52 -28.86 -9.72 11.21
CA ARG A 52 -30.21 -9.93 10.63
C ARG A 52 -30.18 -10.20 9.14
N TYR A 53 -29.30 -9.51 8.42
CA TYR A 53 -29.10 -9.76 6.99
C TYR A 53 -28.61 -11.19 6.74
N VAL A 54 -27.57 -11.62 7.46
CA VAL A 54 -27.02 -12.99 7.38
C VAL A 54 -28.06 -14.04 7.76
N GLU A 55 -28.86 -13.80 8.80
CA GLU A 55 -29.96 -14.71 9.19
C GLU A 55 -31.06 -14.83 8.15
N SER A 56 -31.26 -13.81 7.33
CA SER A 56 -32.23 -13.84 6.21
C SER A 56 -31.75 -14.71 5.04
N LEU A 57 -30.47 -15.04 4.95
CA LEU A 57 -29.89 -15.86 3.87
C LEU A 57 -30.21 -17.34 4.03
N SER A 58 -30.02 -18.12 2.96
CA SER A 58 -30.22 -19.57 3.00
C SER A 58 -29.32 -20.27 4.02
N ALA A 59 -29.76 -21.43 4.53
CA ALA A 59 -28.99 -22.23 5.49
C ALA A 59 -27.59 -22.59 4.95
N TYR A 60 -27.44 -22.79 3.65
CA TYR A 60 -26.16 -23.02 2.98
C TYR A 60 -25.23 -21.81 3.05
N ALA A 61 -25.73 -20.60 2.72
CA ALA A 61 -24.93 -19.37 2.81
C ALA A 61 -24.49 -19.07 4.26
N ARG A 62 -25.35 -19.33 5.25
CA ARG A 62 -25.02 -19.17 6.68
C ARG A 62 -23.87 -20.06 7.15
N GLN A 63 -23.73 -21.29 6.59
CA GLN A 63 -22.60 -22.17 6.94
C GLN A 63 -21.23 -21.57 6.55
N PHE A 64 -21.18 -20.77 5.48
CA PHE A 64 -19.94 -20.10 5.03
C PHE A 64 -19.66 -18.79 5.76
N LEU A 65 -20.68 -18.07 6.19
CA LEU A 65 -20.54 -16.75 6.83
C LEU A 65 -20.35 -16.84 8.36
N GLY A 66 -20.53 -18.04 8.93
CA GLY A 66 -20.43 -18.23 10.38
C GLY A 66 -21.66 -17.70 11.14
N GLN A 67 -21.73 -18.03 12.41
CA GLN A 67 -22.73 -17.49 13.33
C GLN A 67 -22.18 -16.21 13.95
N MET A 68 -22.86 -15.09 13.72
CA MET A 68 -22.47 -13.81 14.33
C MET A 68 -23.06 -13.71 15.74
N ASP A 69 -22.25 -13.25 16.68
CA ASP A 69 -22.72 -13.01 18.05
C ASP A 69 -23.79 -11.89 18.06
N LYS A 70 -24.80 -12.04 18.90
CA LYS A 70 -25.79 -11.00 19.09
C LYS A 70 -25.18 -9.89 19.97
N PRO A 71 -25.17 -8.61 19.53
CA PRO A 71 -24.71 -7.53 20.38
C PRO A 71 -25.58 -7.40 21.64
N ASP A 72 -24.99 -6.89 22.72
CA ASP A 72 -25.71 -6.62 23.98
C ASP A 72 -26.63 -5.40 23.84
N VAL A 73 -27.79 -5.65 23.27
CA VAL A 73 -28.85 -4.68 23.04
C VAL A 73 -30.22 -5.35 23.22
N ASP A 74 -31.17 -4.65 23.84
CA ASP A 74 -32.51 -5.20 24.03
C ASP A 74 -33.20 -5.37 22.68
N PHE A 75 -33.35 -4.33 21.90
CA PHE A 75 -33.82 -4.39 20.52
C PHE A 75 -33.42 -3.18 19.68
N ILE A 76 -33.41 -3.37 18.36
CA ILE A 76 -33.26 -2.30 17.37
C ILE A 76 -34.38 -2.44 16.33
N GLU A 77 -35.09 -1.35 16.06
CA GLU A 77 -36.15 -1.27 15.03
C GLU A 77 -35.71 -0.32 13.90
N GLY A 78 -36.27 -0.52 12.71
CA GLY A 78 -36.02 0.35 11.56
C GLY A 78 -34.70 0.16 10.85
N LEU A 79 -33.98 -0.95 11.11
CA LEU A 79 -32.75 -1.28 10.41
C LEU A 79 -33.00 -1.54 8.92
N SER A 80 -32.19 -0.88 8.10
CA SER A 80 -31.97 -1.22 6.69
C SER A 80 -30.79 -2.18 6.52
N PRO A 81 -30.60 -2.78 5.32
CA PRO A 81 -29.33 -3.46 5.01
C PRO A 81 -28.16 -2.54 5.31
N ALA A 82 -27.20 -3.03 6.10
CA ALA A 82 -26.11 -2.20 6.62
C ALA A 82 -24.80 -2.50 5.89
N VAL A 83 -24.07 -1.44 5.54
CA VAL A 83 -22.72 -1.50 4.92
C VAL A 83 -21.76 -0.70 5.80
N SER A 84 -20.66 -1.34 6.20
CA SER A 84 -19.57 -0.70 6.95
C SER A 84 -18.46 -0.26 6.03
N ILE A 85 -17.95 0.95 6.26
CA ILE A 85 -16.77 1.50 5.59
C ILE A 85 -15.76 1.87 6.68
N ASP A 86 -15.02 0.86 7.15
CA ASP A 86 -14.02 0.98 8.20
C ASP A 86 -12.61 1.31 7.67
N GLN A 87 -11.73 1.74 8.57
CA GLN A 87 -10.33 2.06 8.27
C GLN A 87 -9.41 0.83 8.32
N LYS A 88 -9.77 -0.21 9.08
CA LYS A 88 -8.84 -1.27 9.51
C LYS A 88 -8.49 -2.30 8.43
N SER A 89 -9.26 -2.47 7.39
CA SER A 89 -9.08 -3.53 6.40
C SER A 89 -8.31 -3.08 5.16
N THR A 90 -6.98 -2.95 5.25
CA THR A 90 -6.12 -2.83 4.06
C THR A 90 -5.94 -4.21 3.43
N ASN A 91 -6.28 -4.32 2.14
CA ASN A 91 -6.05 -5.55 1.37
C ASN A 91 -4.54 -5.75 1.18
N ARG A 92 -3.97 -6.78 1.78
CA ARG A 92 -2.53 -7.12 1.68
C ARG A 92 -2.18 -7.96 0.46
N ASN A 93 -3.14 -8.25 -0.42
CA ASN A 93 -2.87 -9.04 -1.61
C ASN A 93 -2.00 -8.20 -2.59
N PRO A 94 -0.77 -8.63 -2.92
CA PRO A 94 0.14 -7.90 -3.80
C PRO A 94 -0.39 -7.74 -5.24
N ARG A 95 -1.39 -8.53 -5.61
CA ARG A 95 -2.05 -8.45 -6.92
C ARG A 95 -3.21 -7.46 -6.97
N SER A 96 -3.67 -6.96 -5.83
CA SER A 96 -4.73 -5.95 -5.80
C SER A 96 -4.18 -4.57 -6.12
N THR A 97 -4.83 -3.86 -7.03
CA THR A 97 -4.52 -2.47 -7.40
C THR A 97 -5.74 -1.59 -7.21
N VAL A 98 -5.57 -0.28 -7.25
CA VAL A 98 -6.70 0.67 -7.25
C VAL A 98 -7.69 0.31 -8.35
N GLY A 99 -7.23 0.06 -9.57
CA GLY A 99 -8.08 -0.31 -10.70
C GLY A 99 -8.88 -1.60 -10.50
N THR A 100 -8.32 -2.60 -9.80
CA THR A 100 -9.04 -3.86 -9.53
C THR A 100 -10.04 -3.75 -8.39
N ILE A 101 -9.76 -2.96 -7.36
CA ILE A 101 -10.69 -2.76 -6.23
C ILE A 101 -11.90 -1.93 -6.68
N THR A 102 -11.68 -0.97 -7.58
CA THR A 102 -12.73 -0.09 -8.11
C THR A 102 -13.49 -0.70 -9.29
N GLU A 103 -13.12 -1.92 -9.71
CA GLU A 103 -13.64 -2.61 -10.90
C GLU A 103 -13.35 -1.88 -12.22
N VAL A 104 -12.72 -0.71 -12.22
CA VAL A 104 -12.35 0.03 -13.43
C VAL A 104 -11.49 -0.82 -14.36
N TYR A 105 -10.57 -1.59 -13.78
CA TYR A 105 -9.70 -2.49 -14.55
C TYR A 105 -10.48 -3.58 -15.30
N ASP A 106 -11.57 -4.08 -14.73
CA ASP A 106 -12.42 -5.10 -15.38
C ASP A 106 -13.12 -4.56 -16.62
N TYR A 107 -13.59 -3.32 -16.55
CA TYR A 107 -14.15 -2.63 -17.71
C TYR A 107 -13.08 -2.23 -18.73
N LEU A 108 -11.88 -1.82 -18.29
CA LEU A 108 -10.76 -1.57 -19.22
C LEU A 108 -10.36 -2.82 -19.97
N ARG A 109 -10.29 -3.99 -19.32
CA ARG A 109 -10.02 -5.27 -19.98
C ARG A 109 -11.06 -5.58 -21.06
N LEU A 110 -12.34 -5.33 -20.77
CA LEU A 110 -13.41 -5.52 -21.74
C LEU A 110 -13.26 -4.53 -22.91
N LEU A 111 -12.97 -3.26 -22.64
CA LEU A 111 -12.75 -2.23 -23.64
C LEU A 111 -11.62 -2.61 -24.60
N TYR A 112 -10.44 -2.96 -24.05
CA TYR A 112 -9.28 -3.35 -24.86
C TYR A 112 -9.48 -4.65 -25.64
N ALA A 113 -10.21 -5.63 -25.08
CA ALA A 113 -10.54 -6.86 -25.78
C ALA A 113 -11.49 -6.66 -26.98
N ARG A 114 -12.31 -5.60 -26.96
CA ARG A 114 -13.34 -5.37 -27.99
C ARG A 114 -13.02 -4.26 -28.97
N ALA A 115 -12.33 -3.21 -28.51
CA ALA A 115 -11.99 -2.03 -29.32
C ALA A 115 -10.48 -1.82 -29.47
N GLY A 116 -9.64 -2.58 -28.77
CA GLY A 116 -8.18 -2.49 -28.86
C GLY A 116 -7.66 -3.03 -30.19
N GLN A 117 -6.69 -2.30 -30.77
CA GLN A 117 -6.01 -2.66 -32.01
C GLN A 117 -4.68 -3.35 -31.68
N PRO A 118 -4.49 -4.63 -32.01
CA PRO A 118 -3.23 -5.33 -31.77
C PRO A 118 -2.14 -4.84 -32.72
N HIS A 119 -0.91 -4.71 -32.18
CA HIS A 119 0.30 -4.41 -32.93
C HIS A 119 1.34 -5.51 -32.64
N CYS A 120 2.27 -5.69 -33.53
CA CYS A 120 3.38 -6.59 -33.29
C CYS A 120 4.33 -5.99 -32.24
N PRO A 121 4.68 -6.70 -31.15
CA PRO A 121 5.60 -6.18 -30.14
C PRO A 121 7.02 -5.95 -30.66
N ASN A 122 7.43 -6.66 -31.76
CA ASN A 122 8.78 -6.54 -32.31
C ASN A 122 8.88 -5.45 -33.39
N CYS A 123 8.00 -5.48 -34.40
CA CYS A 123 8.07 -4.54 -35.52
C CYS A 123 7.12 -3.34 -35.40
N GLY A 124 6.20 -3.34 -34.43
CA GLY A 124 5.25 -2.24 -34.19
C GLY A 124 4.11 -2.10 -35.22
N LYS A 125 4.05 -2.95 -36.25
CA LYS A 125 3.00 -2.88 -37.28
C LYS A 125 1.64 -3.30 -36.72
N PRO A 126 0.54 -2.67 -37.14
CA PRO A 126 -0.81 -3.10 -36.77
C PRO A 126 -1.11 -4.48 -37.33
N ILE A 127 -1.78 -5.31 -36.52
CA ILE A 127 -2.19 -6.66 -36.88
C ILE A 127 -3.71 -6.67 -37.05
N SER A 128 -4.17 -7.17 -38.20
CA SER A 128 -5.59 -7.30 -38.49
C SER A 128 -5.92 -8.70 -39.01
N ARG A 129 -7.13 -9.19 -38.74
CA ARG A 129 -7.66 -10.36 -39.41
C ARG A 129 -8.13 -9.95 -40.81
N GLN A 130 -7.81 -10.75 -41.78
CA GLN A 130 -8.30 -10.58 -43.17
C GLN A 130 -9.19 -11.76 -43.55
N THR A 131 -10.41 -11.48 -43.93
CA THR A 131 -11.28 -12.52 -44.50
C THR A 131 -10.81 -12.92 -45.89
N PRO A 132 -11.09 -14.16 -46.38
CA PRO A 132 -10.78 -14.55 -47.73
C PRO A 132 -11.27 -13.54 -48.78
N GLN A 133 -12.45 -12.98 -48.57
CA GLN A 133 -13.01 -11.96 -49.44
C GLN A 133 -12.21 -10.68 -49.49
N GLN A 134 -11.76 -10.21 -48.30
CA GLN A 134 -10.91 -8.98 -48.20
C GLN A 134 -9.57 -9.19 -48.90
N ILE A 135 -8.96 -10.40 -48.75
CA ILE A 135 -7.71 -10.73 -49.42
C ILE A 135 -7.93 -10.69 -50.95
N VAL A 136 -8.98 -11.30 -51.43
CA VAL A 136 -9.34 -11.32 -52.86
C VAL A 136 -9.59 -9.92 -53.38
N ASP A 137 -10.39 -9.12 -52.70
CA ASP A 137 -10.70 -7.75 -53.11
C ASP A 137 -9.42 -6.87 -53.15
N GLN A 138 -8.51 -7.06 -52.18
CA GLN A 138 -7.21 -6.36 -52.20
C GLN A 138 -6.31 -6.78 -53.36
N VAL A 139 -6.30 -8.04 -53.74
CA VAL A 139 -5.54 -8.51 -54.89
C VAL A 139 -6.14 -7.97 -56.20
N LEU A 140 -7.45 -7.86 -56.29
CA LEU A 140 -8.11 -7.31 -57.51
C LEU A 140 -7.96 -5.82 -57.68
N THR A 141 -7.50 -5.07 -56.63
CA THR A 141 -7.13 -3.63 -56.77
C THR A 141 -5.77 -3.41 -57.45
N MET A 142 -4.99 -4.49 -57.63
CA MET A 142 -3.68 -4.40 -58.30
C MET A 142 -3.82 -4.25 -59.80
N GLU A 143 -2.72 -3.97 -60.51
CA GLU A 143 -2.68 -3.79 -61.93
C GLU A 143 -3.17 -5.03 -62.68
N GLU A 144 -4.13 -4.86 -63.60
CA GLU A 144 -4.69 -5.97 -64.40
C GLU A 144 -3.59 -6.58 -65.28
N GLY A 145 -3.51 -7.91 -65.22
CA GLY A 145 -2.46 -8.65 -65.93
C GLY A 145 -1.30 -9.14 -65.10
N THR A 146 -1.14 -8.64 -63.84
CA THR A 146 -0.10 -9.08 -62.90
C THR A 146 -0.24 -10.57 -62.61
N ARG A 147 0.86 -11.33 -62.78
CA ARG A 147 0.90 -12.78 -62.56
C ARG A 147 1.37 -13.11 -61.13
N PHE A 148 0.68 -14.01 -60.46
CA PHE A 148 1.06 -14.45 -59.10
C PHE A 148 0.72 -15.92 -58.85
N GLN A 149 1.39 -16.45 -57.79
CA GLN A 149 1.09 -17.79 -57.29
C GLN A 149 0.46 -17.69 -55.92
N VAL A 150 -0.53 -18.56 -55.63
CA VAL A 150 -1.14 -18.71 -54.33
C VAL A 150 -0.42 -19.86 -53.62
N LEU A 151 0.25 -19.57 -52.51
CA LEU A 151 1.05 -20.49 -51.76
C LEU A 151 0.45 -20.70 -50.37
N ALA A 152 0.46 -21.96 -49.91
CA ALA A 152 0.06 -22.34 -48.56
C ALA A 152 1.32 -22.76 -47.77
N PRO A 153 1.80 -21.95 -46.77
CA PRO A 153 3.01 -22.25 -45.99
C PRO A 153 2.70 -23.28 -44.90
N VAL A 154 2.76 -24.58 -45.23
CA VAL A 154 2.43 -25.72 -44.35
C VAL A 154 3.53 -26.01 -43.31
N VAL A 155 4.78 -25.66 -43.58
CA VAL A 155 5.91 -25.75 -42.67
C VAL A 155 6.72 -24.44 -42.74
N ARG A 156 6.99 -23.84 -41.61
CA ARG A 156 7.77 -22.60 -41.51
C ARG A 156 8.98 -22.79 -40.58
N ALA A 157 10.18 -22.77 -41.14
CA ALA A 157 11.46 -22.85 -40.46
C ALA A 157 11.56 -23.93 -39.36
N ARG A 158 10.99 -25.13 -39.60
CA ARG A 158 11.01 -26.25 -38.66
C ARG A 158 11.91 -27.38 -39.17
N LYS A 159 12.55 -28.09 -38.24
CA LYS A 159 13.40 -29.25 -38.53
C LYS A 159 12.50 -30.46 -38.79
N GLY A 160 12.86 -31.30 -39.81
CA GLY A 160 12.20 -32.55 -40.14
C GLY A 160 12.46 -33.02 -41.56
N GLU A 161 12.14 -34.28 -41.86
CA GLU A 161 12.26 -34.89 -43.20
C GLU A 161 10.94 -34.78 -44.04
N TYR A 162 9.82 -34.59 -43.39
CA TYR A 162 8.46 -34.31 -43.96
C TYR A 162 7.96 -35.27 -45.05
N VAL A 163 8.47 -36.53 -45.10
CA VAL A 163 8.10 -37.52 -46.09
C VAL A 163 6.59 -37.82 -46.13
N ASP A 164 6.00 -37.98 -44.93
CA ASP A 164 4.57 -38.23 -44.79
C ASP A 164 3.71 -37.04 -45.25
N LEU A 165 4.20 -35.79 -44.98
CA LEU A 165 3.54 -34.59 -45.45
C LEU A 165 3.49 -34.52 -46.95
N PHE A 166 4.59 -34.78 -47.66
CA PHE A 166 4.62 -34.78 -49.13
C PHE A 166 3.70 -35.84 -49.70
N SER A 167 3.67 -37.06 -49.14
CA SER A 167 2.73 -38.10 -49.52
C SER A 167 1.26 -37.71 -49.32
N SER A 168 0.93 -37.10 -48.20
CA SER A 168 -0.39 -36.59 -47.90
C SER A 168 -0.83 -35.49 -48.88
N LEU A 169 0.04 -34.54 -49.19
CA LEU A 169 -0.24 -33.45 -50.15
C LEU A 169 -0.47 -34.00 -51.58
N GLN A 170 0.32 -35.02 -52.01
CA GLN A 170 0.13 -35.69 -53.29
C GLN A 170 -1.24 -36.39 -53.36
N THR A 171 -1.63 -37.08 -52.28
CA THR A 171 -2.93 -37.75 -52.18
C THR A 171 -4.10 -36.77 -52.22
N GLN A 172 -3.92 -35.55 -51.73
CA GLN A 172 -4.90 -34.46 -51.78
C GLN A 172 -4.97 -33.80 -53.17
N GLY A 173 -4.13 -34.21 -54.12
CA GLY A 173 -4.19 -33.75 -55.50
C GLY A 173 -3.31 -32.57 -55.85
N PHE A 174 -2.44 -32.10 -54.93
CA PHE A 174 -1.46 -31.04 -55.23
C PHE A 174 -0.32 -31.62 -56.08
N SER A 175 0.19 -30.80 -56.99
CA SER A 175 1.21 -31.23 -57.94
C SER A 175 2.61 -30.67 -57.65
N ARG A 176 2.73 -29.58 -56.94
CA ARG A 176 3.98 -28.86 -56.70
C ARG A 176 4.08 -28.25 -55.30
N VAL A 177 5.28 -28.25 -54.79
CA VAL A 177 5.65 -27.55 -53.53
C VAL A 177 6.88 -26.67 -53.77
N ARG A 178 6.98 -25.58 -53.04
CA ARG A 178 8.20 -24.78 -52.93
C ARG A 178 8.85 -25.14 -51.61
N VAL A 179 10.08 -25.58 -51.64
CA VAL A 179 10.89 -25.96 -50.48
C VAL A 179 12.11 -25.08 -50.43
N ASP A 180 12.29 -24.28 -49.34
CA ASP A 180 13.42 -23.35 -49.17
C ASP A 180 13.64 -22.47 -50.41
N GLY A 181 12.54 -21.95 -50.98
CA GLY A 181 12.51 -21.07 -52.16
C GLY A 181 12.52 -21.80 -53.51
N THR A 182 12.82 -23.12 -53.55
CA THR A 182 12.94 -23.90 -54.81
C THR A 182 11.69 -24.72 -55.06
N VAL A 183 11.14 -24.64 -56.26
CA VAL A 183 9.94 -25.36 -56.67
C VAL A 183 10.23 -26.80 -57.07
N HIS A 184 9.58 -27.77 -56.45
CA HIS A 184 9.69 -29.21 -56.73
C HIS A 184 8.34 -29.84 -57.09
N PRO A 185 8.32 -30.83 -58.02
CA PRO A 185 7.10 -31.62 -58.26
C PRO A 185 6.88 -32.62 -57.13
N LEU A 186 5.65 -32.79 -56.65
CA LEU A 186 5.32 -33.75 -55.58
C LEU A 186 5.43 -35.21 -56.07
N THR A 187 5.58 -35.48 -57.36
CA THR A 187 5.94 -36.81 -57.91
C THR A 187 7.38 -37.24 -57.53
N GLU A 188 8.27 -36.29 -57.33
CA GLU A 188 9.65 -36.50 -56.94
C GLU A 188 10.05 -35.47 -55.87
N PRO A 189 9.55 -35.62 -54.62
CA PRO A 189 9.81 -34.68 -53.55
C PRO A 189 11.29 -34.67 -53.13
N PRO A 190 11.84 -33.52 -52.75
CA PRO A 190 13.24 -33.42 -52.32
C PRO A 190 13.44 -34.19 -51.00
N LYS A 191 14.65 -34.83 -50.88
CA LYS A 191 15.06 -35.44 -49.59
C LYS A 191 15.60 -34.38 -48.67
N LEU A 192 14.86 -34.10 -47.56
CA LEU A 192 15.24 -33.10 -46.59
C LEU A 192 16.05 -33.68 -45.48
N LYS A 193 16.96 -32.85 -44.90
CA LYS A 193 17.80 -33.28 -43.79
C LYS A 193 17.08 -33.01 -42.46
N LYS A 194 17.00 -34.02 -41.61
CA LYS A 194 16.28 -34.00 -40.32
C LYS A 194 16.72 -32.89 -39.38
N GLN A 195 17.97 -32.45 -39.45
CA GLN A 195 18.54 -31.47 -38.52
C GLN A 195 18.54 -30.03 -39.05
N GLU A 196 18.18 -29.83 -40.31
CA GLU A 196 18.07 -28.51 -40.93
C GLU A 196 16.65 -27.98 -40.81
N LYS A 197 16.52 -26.65 -40.76
CA LYS A 197 15.18 -26.00 -40.75
C LYS A 197 14.74 -25.82 -42.18
N HIS A 198 13.50 -26.23 -42.47
CA HIS A 198 12.91 -26.15 -43.80
C HIS A 198 11.63 -25.30 -43.75
N THR A 199 11.37 -24.60 -44.84
CA THR A 199 10.11 -23.92 -45.14
C THR A 199 9.48 -24.62 -46.34
N ILE A 200 8.25 -25.10 -46.16
CA ILE A 200 7.53 -25.86 -47.20
C ILE A 200 6.20 -25.17 -47.49
N GLU A 201 6.00 -24.79 -48.75
CA GLU A 201 4.82 -24.09 -49.22
C GLU A 201 4.19 -24.84 -50.37
N VAL A 202 2.90 -25.09 -50.25
CA VAL A 202 2.15 -25.76 -51.33
C VAL A 202 1.73 -24.73 -52.36
N ILE A 203 2.04 -24.95 -53.63
CA ILE A 203 1.55 -24.10 -54.72
C ILE A 203 0.11 -24.54 -55.01
N VAL A 204 -0.85 -23.75 -54.51
CA VAL A 204 -2.28 -24.05 -54.65
C VAL A 204 -2.76 -23.69 -56.06
N ASP A 205 -2.37 -22.49 -56.55
CA ASP A 205 -2.80 -22.06 -57.91
C ASP A 205 -1.80 -21.01 -58.48
N ARG A 206 -1.90 -20.78 -59.79
CA ARG A 206 -1.19 -19.76 -60.55
C ARG A 206 -2.19 -18.92 -61.31
N LEU A 207 -2.30 -17.68 -60.98
CA LEU A 207 -3.34 -16.77 -61.46
C LEU A 207 -2.77 -15.48 -62.06
N THR A 208 -3.63 -14.75 -62.75
CA THR A 208 -3.38 -13.42 -63.25
C THR A 208 -4.49 -12.51 -62.71
N VAL A 209 -4.16 -11.29 -62.30
CA VAL A 209 -5.17 -10.32 -61.81
C VAL A 209 -6.13 -9.98 -62.96
N LYS A 210 -7.36 -10.43 -62.86
CA LYS A 210 -8.48 -10.17 -63.78
C LYS A 210 -9.81 -10.35 -63.03
N GLU A 211 -10.76 -9.47 -63.25
CA GLU A 211 -12.09 -9.57 -62.65
C GLU A 211 -12.76 -10.93 -62.88
N SER A 212 -12.57 -11.53 -64.05
CA SER A 212 -13.08 -12.85 -64.39
C SER A 212 -12.48 -14.01 -63.57
N ALA A 213 -11.32 -13.79 -62.92
CA ALA A 213 -10.64 -14.78 -62.07
C ALA A 213 -11.13 -14.76 -60.59
N LYS A 214 -11.99 -13.81 -60.20
CA LYS A 214 -12.43 -13.58 -58.83
C LYS A 214 -12.86 -14.85 -58.09
N ARG A 215 -13.74 -15.64 -58.72
CA ARG A 215 -14.26 -16.89 -58.12
C ARG A 215 -13.14 -17.93 -57.90
N ARG A 216 -12.27 -18.11 -58.89
CA ARG A 216 -11.18 -19.08 -58.81
C ARG A 216 -10.11 -18.61 -57.77
N LEU A 217 -9.88 -17.32 -57.70
CA LEU A 217 -8.97 -16.71 -56.68
C LEU A 217 -9.55 -16.95 -55.26
N THR A 218 -10.85 -16.75 -55.06
CA THR A 218 -11.50 -17.03 -53.77
C THR A 218 -11.33 -18.50 -53.36
N ASP A 219 -11.65 -19.42 -54.25
CA ASP A 219 -11.51 -20.89 -54.00
C ASP A 219 -10.04 -21.24 -53.67
N SER A 220 -9.08 -20.66 -54.36
CA SER A 220 -7.65 -20.91 -54.16
C SER A 220 -7.14 -20.31 -52.83
N VAL A 221 -7.59 -19.10 -52.44
CA VAL A 221 -7.25 -18.47 -51.17
C VAL A 221 -7.86 -19.24 -49.99
N GLU A 222 -9.12 -19.65 -50.08
CA GLU A 222 -9.77 -20.51 -49.06
C GLU A 222 -9.05 -21.84 -48.88
N THR A 223 -8.66 -22.49 -49.99
CA THR A 223 -7.90 -23.73 -49.98
C THR A 223 -6.54 -23.51 -49.30
N ALA A 224 -5.81 -22.45 -49.63
CA ALA A 224 -4.53 -22.14 -49.05
C ALA A 224 -4.63 -21.87 -47.52
N LEU A 225 -5.62 -21.07 -47.14
CA LEU A 225 -5.90 -20.77 -45.71
C LEU A 225 -6.23 -22.05 -44.91
N GLY A 226 -7.07 -22.94 -45.47
CA GLY A 226 -7.41 -24.22 -44.86
C GLY A 226 -6.20 -25.16 -44.69
N LEU A 227 -5.30 -25.22 -45.67
CA LEU A 227 -4.09 -26.05 -45.64
C LEU A 227 -3.01 -25.53 -44.64
N ALA A 228 -2.81 -24.21 -44.63
CA ALA A 228 -1.74 -23.59 -43.85
C ALA A 228 -2.23 -23.05 -42.50
N GLY A 229 -3.38 -23.50 -42.01
CA GLY A 229 -3.91 -23.07 -40.71
C GLY A 229 -4.14 -21.56 -40.64
N GLY A 230 -4.78 -20.97 -41.67
CA GLY A 230 -5.17 -19.57 -41.73
C GLY A 230 -4.15 -18.61 -42.34
N LEU A 231 -3.12 -19.12 -43.01
CA LEU A 231 -2.09 -18.31 -43.71
C LEU A 231 -2.12 -18.55 -45.22
N VAL A 232 -1.91 -17.51 -46.02
CA VAL A 232 -1.68 -17.57 -47.45
C VAL A 232 -0.60 -16.60 -47.89
N VAL A 233 0.28 -17.03 -48.78
CA VAL A 233 1.31 -16.19 -49.37
C VAL A 233 1.00 -16.01 -50.85
N LEU A 234 1.06 -14.79 -51.34
CA LEU A 234 0.98 -14.46 -52.74
C LEU A 234 2.34 -14.05 -53.25
N ASP A 235 2.91 -14.83 -54.19
CA ASP A 235 4.20 -14.59 -54.82
C ASP A 235 3.98 -13.97 -56.20
N PHE A 236 4.30 -12.70 -56.38
CA PHE A 236 4.15 -11.91 -57.62
C PHE A 236 5.34 -12.16 -58.51
N VAL A 237 5.22 -13.12 -59.41
CA VAL A 237 6.31 -13.65 -60.24
C VAL A 237 6.87 -12.63 -61.28
N ASP A 238 6.19 -11.51 -61.49
CA ASP A 238 6.63 -10.43 -62.35
C ASP A 238 7.61 -9.45 -61.69
N LEU A 239 7.72 -9.54 -60.35
CA LEU A 239 8.69 -8.74 -59.59
C LEU A 239 10.04 -9.44 -59.45
N PRO A 240 11.18 -8.72 -59.30
CA PRO A 240 12.50 -9.27 -59.02
C PRO A 240 12.50 -10.15 -57.78
N GLU A 241 13.44 -11.10 -57.66
CA GLU A 241 13.55 -12.00 -56.49
C GLU A 241 13.84 -11.30 -55.17
N ASP A 242 14.51 -10.18 -55.23
CA ASP A 242 14.96 -9.32 -54.10
C ASP A 242 14.00 -8.16 -53.81
N ASP A 243 12.85 -8.10 -54.53
CA ASP A 243 11.86 -7.05 -54.26
C ASP A 243 11.04 -7.41 -53.01
N PRO A 244 11.03 -6.53 -51.97
CA PRO A 244 10.28 -6.78 -50.76
C PRO A 244 8.78 -6.90 -50.95
N GLU A 245 8.22 -6.41 -52.06
CA GLU A 245 6.81 -6.47 -52.40
C GLU A 245 6.45 -7.73 -53.20
N ARG A 246 7.43 -8.57 -53.59
CA ARG A 246 7.23 -9.78 -54.34
C ARG A 246 6.37 -10.79 -53.63
N GLU A 247 6.59 -11.00 -52.33
CA GLU A 247 5.82 -11.91 -51.54
C GLU A 247 4.96 -11.15 -50.52
N ARG A 248 3.64 -11.32 -50.57
CA ARG A 248 2.71 -10.76 -49.62
C ARG A 248 2.01 -11.87 -48.87
N THR A 249 2.21 -11.89 -47.56
CA THR A 249 1.54 -12.86 -46.71
C THR A 249 0.28 -12.25 -46.11
N PHE A 250 -0.81 -13.01 -46.11
CA PHE A 250 -2.09 -12.63 -45.50
C PHE A 250 -2.47 -13.68 -44.44
N SER A 251 -3.21 -13.27 -43.44
CA SER A 251 -3.61 -14.14 -42.35
C SER A 251 -5.10 -13.98 -42.01
N GLU A 252 -5.79 -15.09 -41.85
CA GLU A 252 -7.13 -15.15 -41.29
C GLU A 252 -7.13 -15.02 -39.77
N HIS A 253 -5.97 -15.26 -39.13
CA HIS A 253 -5.78 -15.10 -37.72
C HIS A 253 -5.07 -13.76 -37.41
N LEU A 254 -5.14 -13.36 -36.14
CA LEU A 254 -4.34 -12.23 -35.65
C LEU A 254 -2.86 -12.65 -35.60
N ALA A 255 -2.12 -12.42 -36.66
CA ALA A 255 -0.70 -12.76 -36.76
C ALA A 255 0.11 -11.65 -37.42
N CYS A 256 1.35 -11.45 -36.93
CA CYS A 256 2.31 -10.61 -37.63
C CYS A 256 2.87 -11.36 -38.81
N VAL A 257 2.76 -10.76 -39.97
CA VAL A 257 3.23 -11.35 -41.23
C VAL A 257 4.75 -11.46 -41.25
N ASP A 258 5.46 -10.45 -40.74
CA ASP A 258 6.93 -10.37 -40.78
C ASP A 258 7.60 -11.28 -39.74
N ASP A 259 7.09 -11.26 -38.50
CA ASP A 259 7.70 -11.99 -37.38
C ASP A 259 7.10 -13.40 -37.15
N GLY A 260 5.99 -13.71 -37.82
CA GLY A 260 5.27 -14.96 -37.60
C GLY A 260 4.63 -15.12 -36.22
N LEU A 261 4.55 -14.06 -35.43
CA LEU A 261 3.88 -14.03 -34.14
C LEU A 261 2.37 -14.11 -34.34
N SER A 262 1.76 -15.15 -33.76
CA SER A 262 0.33 -15.34 -33.76
C SER A 262 -0.27 -14.94 -32.43
N PHE A 263 -1.31 -14.12 -32.44
CA PHE A 263 -2.10 -13.75 -31.28
C PHE A 263 -3.30 -14.71 -31.17
N GLU A 264 -3.53 -15.20 -29.97
CA GLU A 264 -4.80 -15.82 -29.63
C GLU A 264 -5.93 -14.79 -29.71
N ALA A 265 -7.18 -15.25 -29.77
CA ALA A 265 -8.32 -14.33 -29.75
C ALA A 265 -8.26 -13.43 -28.52
N LEU A 266 -8.35 -12.11 -28.73
CA LEU A 266 -8.33 -11.14 -27.65
C LEU A 266 -9.61 -11.25 -26.82
N GLU A 267 -9.47 -11.81 -25.62
CA GLU A 267 -10.52 -11.93 -24.62
C GLU A 267 -10.20 -11.09 -23.39
N PRO A 268 -11.19 -10.68 -22.57
CA PRO A 268 -10.93 -9.93 -21.34
C PRO A 268 -9.95 -10.61 -20.38
N ARG A 269 -9.89 -11.97 -20.38
CA ARG A 269 -8.92 -12.74 -19.58
C ARG A 269 -7.47 -12.56 -20.06
N SER A 270 -7.26 -12.24 -21.35
CA SER A 270 -5.94 -12.00 -21.92
C SER A 270 -5.31 -10.70 -21.38
N PHE A 271 -6.12 -9.75 -20.91
CA PHE A 271 -5.68 -8.50 -20.30
C PHE A 271 -5.61 -8.56 -18.76
N SER A 272 -5.78 -9.76 -18.17
CA SER A 272 -5.73 -9.93 -16.72
C SER A 272 -4.35 -10.39 -16.27
N PHE A 273 -3.71 -9.62 -15.43
CA PHE A 273 -2.45 -10.03 -14.78
C PHE A 273 -2.67 -11.10 -13.68
N ASN A 274 -3.93 -11.41 -13.31
CA ASN A 274 -4.28 -12.52 -12.43
C ASN A 274 -4.57 -13.83 -13.20
N SER A 275 -4.49 -13.79 -14.53
CA SER A 275 -4.73 -14.94 -15.40
C SER A 275 -3.44 -15.33 -16.11
N PRO A 276 -3.11 -16.62 -16.25
CA PRO A 276 -1.92 -17.09 -16.97
C PRO A 276 -1.91 -16.69 -18.46
N PHE A 277 -3.08 -16.33 -19.02
CA PHE A 277 -3.18 -15.86 -20.40
C PHE A 277 -2.57 -14.46 -20.59
N GLY A 278 -2.70 -13.57 -19.58
CA GLY A 278 -2.22 -12.19 -19.66
C GLY A 278 -1.02 -11.87 -18.79
N ALA A 279 -0.82 -12.63 -17.71
CA ALA A 279 0.24 -12.37 -16.73
C ALA A 279 1.63 -12.54 -17.34
N CYS A 280 2.56 -11.64 -16.99
CA CYS A 280 3.96 -11.81 -17.27
C CYS A 280 4.46 -13.15 -16.69
N PRO A 281 5.08 -14.03 -17.48
CA PRO A 281 5.50 -15.35 -17.00
C PRO A 281 6.59 -15.29 -15.93
N GLU A 282 7.46 -14.28 -15.95
CA GLU A 282 8.56 -14.13 -15.00
C GLU A 282 8.06 -13.77 -13.59
N CYS A 283 7.26 -12.70 -13.46
CA CYS A 283 6.74 -12.26 -12.16
C CYS A 283 5.35 -12.78 -11.83
N THR A 284 4.77 -13.66 -12.66
CA THR A 284 3.42 -14.20 -12.51
C THR A 284 2.34 -13.14 -12.24
N GLY A 285 2.49 -11.95 -12.84
CA GLY A 285 1.56 -10.83 -12.72
C GLY A 285 1.72 -9.94 -11.47
N ILE A 286 2.79 -10.10 -10.71
CA ILE A 286 3.08 -9.25 -9.54
C ILE A 286 3.68 -7.90 -9.96
N GLY A 287 4.48 -7.88 -11.03
CA GLY A 287 5.14 -6.68 -11.56
C GLY A 287 6.50 -6.38 -10.95
N THR A 288 6.78 -6.94 -9.78
CA THR A 288 8.06 -6.82 -9.08
C THR A 288 8.61 -8.19 -8.76
N ARG A 289 9.90 -8.24 -8.44
CA ARG A 289 10.54 -9.39 -7.81
C ARG A 289 11.38 -8.93 -6.64
N LYS A 290 11.59 -9.82 -5.69
CA LYS A 290 12.49 -9.57 -4.56
C LYS A 290 13.92 -9.89 -4.99
N GLU A 291 14.82 -8.94 -4.84
CA GLU A 291 16.25 -9.11 -5.05
C GLU A 291 17.00 -8.78 -3.78
N VAL A 292 18.07 -9.54 -3.49
CA VAL A 292 18.94 -9.22 -2.37
C VAL A 292 19.72 -7.94 -2.66
N ASP A 293 19.61 -6.97 -1.74
CA ASP A 293 20.29 -5.68 -1.86
C ASP A 293 21.69 -5.73 -1.23
N PRO A 294 22.78 -5.53 -2.00
CA PRO A 294 24.13 -5.46 -1.46
C PRO A 294 24.31 -4.45 -0.33
N ASP A 295 23.62 -3.31 -0.37
CA ASP A 295 23.72 -2.27 0.66
C ASP A 295 23.04 -2.69 1.98
N LEU A 296 22.01 -3.52 1.91
CA LEU A 296 21.37 -4.12 3.09
C LEU A 296 22.22 -5.29 3.65
N VAL A 297 22.96 -5.96 2.80
CA VAL A 297 23.87 -7.04 3.18
C VAL A 297 25.12 -6.48 3.86
N VAL A 298 25.66 -5.36 3.37
CA VAL A 298 26.83 -4.65 3.94
C VAL A 298 26.42 -3.23 4.34
N PRO A 299 25.69 -3.07 5.45
CA PRO A 299 25.15 -1.76 5.85
C PRO A 299 26.18 -0.78 6.43
N ASP A 300 27.37 -1.28 6.79
CA ASP A 300 28.45 -0.50 7.36
C ASP A 300 29.75 -0.82 6.63
N PRO A 301 30.07 -0.07 5.56
CA PRO A 301 31.24 -0.32 4.74
C PRO A 301 32.58 0.00 5.44
N GLU A 302 32.58 0.70 6.56
CA GLU A 302 33.77 0.94 7.38
C GLU A 302 34.20 -0.29 8.18
N LYS A 303 33.29 -1.25 8.40
CA LYS A 303 33.60 -2.53 9.07
C LYS A 303 34.41 -3.45 8.18
N SER A 304 35.25 -4.24 8.83
CA SER A 304 35.94 -5.36 8.18
C SER A 304 35.08 -6.62 8.14
N LEU A 305 35.48 -7.60 7.32
CA LEU A 305 34.83 -8.93 7.29
C LEU A 305 34.98 -9.65 8.63
N ALA A 306 36.13 -9.48 9.33
CA ALA A 306 36.34 -10.00 10.67
C ALA A 306 35.39 -9.38 11.71
N ASP A 307 35.10 -8.09 11.60
CA ASP A 307 34.18 -7.34 12.50
C ASP A 307 32.71 -7.54 12.12
N GLY A 308 32.40 -8.39 11.15
CA GLY A 308 31.03 -8.70 10.73
C GLY A 308 30.40 -7.70 9.78
N ALA A 309 31.15 -7.20 8.79
CA ALA A 309 30.61 -6.35 7.71
C ALA A 309 29.40 -7.01 6.99
N ILE A 310 29.40 -8.34 6.86
CA ILE A 310 28.28 -9.11 6.27
C ILE A 310 27.20 -9.33 7.34
N ALA A 311 26.21 -8.47 7.32
CA ALA A 311 25.15 -8.46 8.34
C ALA A 311 24.34 -9.76 8.45
N PRO A 312 23.96 -10.47 7.38
CA PRO A 312 23.24 -11.75 7.47
C PRO A 312 23.98 -12.83 8.26
N TRP A 313 25.31 -12.79 8.26
CA TRP A 313 26.16 -13.77 8.94
C TRP A 313 26.64 -13.31 10.31
N ALA A 314 26.58 -12.00 10.59
CA ALA A 314 26.96 -11.45 11.89
C ALA A 314 25.99 -11.92 12.99
N GLY A 315 26.53 -12.53 14.08
CA GLY A 315 25.75 -12.97 15.23
C GLY A 315 24.89 -14.22 15.02
N SER A 316 25.05 -14.95 13.92
CA SER A 316 24.38 -16.25 13.71
C SER A 316 25.13 -17.41 14.39
N MET A 317 24.43 -18.50 14.74
CA MET A 317 25.07 -19.74 15.21
C MET A 317 26.04 -20.32 14.17
N SER A 318 25.92 -19.98 12.91
CA SER A 318 26.77 -20.38 11.79
C SER A 318 27.94 -19.40 11.52
N ASN A 319 28.13 -18.36 12.34
CA ASN A 319 29.14 -17.33 12.12
C ASN A 319 30.56 -17.91 11.95
N GLU A 320 30.94 -18.88 12.80
CA GLU A 320 32.25 -19.53 12.65
C GLU A 320 32.43 -20.24 11.30
N TYR A 321 31.38 -20.84 10.76
CA TYR A 321 31.44 -21.50 9.46
C TYR A 321 31.71 -20.49 8.34
N PHE A 322 30.96 -19.38 8.30
CA PHE A 322 31.15 -18.36 7.28
C PHE A 322 32.47 -17.62 7.43
N GLN A 323 32.90 -17.34 8.67
CA GLN A 323 34.20 -16.75 8.92
C GLN A 323 35.35 -17.64 8.39
N ARG A 324 35.28 -18.98 8.53
CA ARG A 324 36.24 -19.91 7.98
C ARG A 324 36.25 -19.92 6.44
N LEU A 325 35.08 -19.85 5.81
CA LEU A 325 34.95 -19.75 4.35
C LEU A 325 35.58 -18.44 3.84
N LEU A 326 35.25 -17.30 4.48
CA LEU A 326 35.82 -16.00 4.13
C LEU A 326 37.32 -15.93 4.34
N SER A 327 37.83 -16.55 5.40
CA SER A 327 39.27 -16.66 5.64
C SER A 327 39.99 -17.46 4.53
N GLY A 328 39.38 -18.59 4.10
CA GLY A 328 39.93 -19.37 2.97
C GLY A 328 39.88 -18.57 1.65
N LEU A 329 38.85 -17.78 1.43
CA LEU A 329 38.73 -16.88 0.27
C LEU A 329 39.80 -15.78 0.34
N ALA A 330 40.04 -15.23 1.55
CA ALA A 330 41.06 -14.21 1.79
C ALA A 330 42.49 -14.74 1.46
N ASP A 331 42.79 -15.97 1.88
CA ASP A 331 44.05 -16.64 1.53
C ASP A 331 44.20 -16.83 0.01
N GLN A 332 43.12 -17.20 -0.66
CA GLN A 332 43.12 -17.47 -2.11
C GLN A 332 43.25 -16.17 -2.95
N LEU A 333 42.58 -15.11 -2.57
CA LEU A 333 42.56 -13.83 -3.31
C LEU A 333 43.61 -12.83 -2.81
N GLY A 334 44.30 -13.11 -1.70
CA GLY A 334 45.38 -12.30 -1.15
C GLY A 334 44.93 -10.99 -0.50
N PHE A 335 43.85 -11.01 0.28
CA PHE A 335 43.39 -9.84 1.05
C PHE A 335 43.30 -10.13 2.55
N SER A 336 43.31 -9.09 3.38
CA SER A 336 43.17 -9.24 4.83
C SER A 336 41.71 -9.14 5.24
N MET A 337 41.26 -10.03 6.13
CA MET A 337 39.95 -10.02 6.77
C MET A 337 39.69 -8.77 7.64
N ASP A 338 40.76 -8.10 8.09
CA ASP A 338 40.68 -6.90 8.94
C ASP A 338 40.57 -5.59 8.11
N THR A 339 40.63 -5.69 6.77
CA THR A 339 40.45 -4.53 5.89
C THR A 339 38.99 -4.11 5.85
N ALA A 340 38.74 -2.82 6.04
CA ALA A 340 37.38 -2.24 5.90
C ALA A 340 36.78 -2.58 4.52
N TRP A 341 35.51 -2.94 4.48
CA TRP A 341 34.83 -3.36 3.25
C TRP A 341 35.01 -2.38 2.09
N GLU A 342 34.87 -1.07 2.34
CA GLU A 342 35.03 -0.02 1.31
C GLU A 342 36.43 0.03 0.69
N LYS A 343 37.45 -0.43 1.42
CA LYS A 343 38.87 -0.44 1.01
C LYS A 343 39.26 -1.75 0.30
N LEU A 344 38.39 -2.76 0.30
CA LEU A 344 38.64 -3.99 -0.41
C LEU A 344 38.58 -3.75 -1.92
N PRO A 345 39.45 -4.40 -2.72
CA PRO A 345 39.39 -4.32 -4.18
C PRO A 345 38.01 -4.78 -4.71
N ALA A 346 37.49 -4.11 -5.74
CA ALA A 346 36.20 -4.44 -6.34
C ALA A 346 36.05 -5.94 -6.74
N LYS A 347 37.15 -6.58 -7.16
CA LYS A 347 37.17 -8.01 -7.47
C LYS A 347 36.90 -8.86 -6.24
N VAL A 348 37.42 -8.47 -5.08
CA VAL A 348 37.18 -9.16 -3.79
C VAL A 348 35.74 -8.95 -3.33
N GLN A 349 35.24 -7.70 -3.35
CA GLN A 349 33.86 -7.42 -3.02
C GLN A 349 32.89 -8.22 -3.89
N LYS A 350 33.15 -8.28 -5.20
CA LYS A 350 32.35 -9.09 -6.13
C LYS A 350 32.39 -10.57 -5.79
N ALA A 351 33.59 -11.13 -5.48
CA ALA A 351 33.71 -12.52 -5.09
C ALA A 351 32.97 -12.84 -3.78
N VAL A 352 33.01 -11.96 -2.79
CA VAL A 352 32.27 -12.14 -1.53
C VAL A 352 30.76 -12.10 -1.77
N LEU A 353 30.28 -11.16 -2.58
CA LEU A 353 28.85 -11.00 -2.84
C LEU A 353 28.27 -12.08 -3.75
N HIS A 354 28.94 -12.39 -4.88
CA HIS A 354 28.39 -13.26 -5.93
C HIS A 354 29.02 -14.65 -5.99
N GLY A 355 30.03 -14.91 -5.15
CA GLY A 355 30.73 -16.20 -5.12
C GLY A 355 31.99 -16.25 -5.95
N SER A 356 32.72 -17.38 -5.81
CA SER A 356 33.92 -17.70 -6.54
C SER A 356 33.70 -18.94 -7.42
N PRO A 357 34.14 -18.92 -8.68
CA PRO A 357 34.04 -20.11 -9.53
C PRO A 357 34.93 -21.26 -9.03
N ASP A 358 36.02 -20.94 -8.31
CA ASP A 358 36.97 -21.91 -7.78
C ASP A 358 36.56 -22.31 -6.36
N GLN A 359 36.85 -23.57 -6.01
CA GLN A 359 36.69 -24.06 -4.64
C GLN A 359 37.65 -23.37 -3.70
N VAL A 360 37.16 -22.95 -2.54
CA VAL A 360 37.95 -22.31 -1.50
C VAL A 360 38.54 -23.36 -0.58
N HIS A 361 39.87 -23.28 -0.33
CA HIS A 361 40.55 -24.15 0.61
C HIS A 361 40.40 -23.61 2.03
N VAL A 362 39.54 -24.26 2.83
CA VAL A 362 39.26 -23.87 4.22
C VAL A 362 40.20 -24.63 5.15
N ARG A 363 40.96 -23.89 5.96
CA ARG A 363 41.80 -24.43 7.04
C ARG A 363 41.29 -23.96 8.39
N TYR A 364 41.19 -24.87 9.37
CA TYR A 364 40.76 -24.53 10.71
C TYR A 364 41.29 -25.45 11.77
N LYS A 365 41.39 -24.97 13.02
CA LYS A 365 41.68 -25.79 14.17
C LYS A 365 40.40 -26.24 14.82
N ASN A 366 40.23 -27.55 15.01
CA ASN A 366 39.08 -28.08 15.71
C ASN A 366 39.18 -27.81 17.24
N ARG A 367 38.12 -28.09 17.98
CA ARG A 367 38.09 -27.89 19.44
C ARG A 367 39.15 -28.65 20.23
N TYR A 368 39.83 -29.58 19.61
CA TYR A 368 40.98 -30.35 20.18
C TYR A 368 42.32 -29.83 19.73
N GLY A 369 42.41 -28.65 19.06
CA GLY A 369 43.65 -28.04 18.59
C GLY A 369 44.28 -28.68 17.35
N ARG A 370 43.63 -29.67 16.72
CA ARG A 370 44.14 -30.34 15.52
C ARG A 370 43.77 -29.58 14.28
N GLU A 371 44.72 -29.36 13.39
CA GLU A 371 44.47 -28.73 12.09
C GLU A 371 43.66 -29.67 11.18
N ARG A 372 42.67 -29.10 10.53
CA ARG A 372 41.83 -29.75 9.53
C ARG A 372 41.68 -28.82 8.34
N SER A 373 41.56 -29.42 7.15
CA SER A 373 41.26 -28.65 5.93
C SER A 373 40.31 -29.41 5.03
N TYR A 374 39.57 -28.67 4.23
CA TYR A 374 38.67 -29.18 3.20
C TYR A 374 38.47 -28.14 2.11
N TYR A 375 38.03 -28.58 0.94
CA TYR A 375 37.65 -27.71 -0.15
C TYR A 375 36.11 -27.51 -0.14
N ALA A 376 35.66 -26.29 -0.29
CA ALA A 376 34.24 -25.95 -0.35
C ALA A 376 33.95 -24.96 -1.48
N ALA A 377 32.80 -25.10 -2.12
CA ALA A 377 32.33 -24.10 -3.04
C ALA A 377 31.85 -22.87 -2.22
N PHE A 378 32.22 -21.69 -2.68
CA PHE A 378 31.77 -20.43 -2.09
C PHE A 378 30.74 -19.77 -3.04
N GLU A 379 29.46 -19.93 -2.73
CA GLU A 379 28.36 -19.45 -3.58
C GLU A 379 28.18 -17.93 -3.54
N GLY A 380 28.76 -17.24 -2.53
CA GLY A 380 28.52 -15.81 -2.31
C GLY A 380 27.33 -15.52 -1.41
N VAL A 381 27.29 -14.29 -0.88
CA VAL A 381 26.25 -13.88 0.09
C VAL A 381 24.89 -13.73 -0.58
N LEU A 382 24.82 -13.13 -1.78
CA LEU A 382 23.57 -12.85 -2.47
C LEU A 382 22.89 -14.15 -2.90
N PRO A 383 23.52 -15.07 -3.65
CA PRO A 383 22.90 -16.36 -4.00
C PRO A 383 22.56 -17.22 -2.79
N PHE A 384 23.37 -17.15 -1.72
CA PHE A 384 23.04 -17.84 -0.46
C PHE A 384 21.73 -17.36 0.13
N LEU A 385 21.48 -16.04 0.19
CA LEU A 385 20.25 -15.47 0.73
C LEU A 385 19.05 -15.77 -0.16
N GLU A 386 19.19 -15.66 -1.49
CA GLU A 386 18.14 -16.00 -2.46
C GLU A 386 17.69 -17.46 -2.29
N ARG A 387 18.64 -18.41 -2.34
CA ARG A 387 18.34 -19.82 -2.15
C ARG A 387 17.70 -20.10 -0.79
N ARG A 388 18.21 -19.49 0.30
CA ARG A 388 17.65 -19.70 1.65
C ARG A 388 16.25 -19.11 1.80
N HIS A 389 15.94 -18.03 1.12
CA HIS A 389 14.60 -17.46 1.07
C HIS A 389 13.62 -18.38 0.34
N GLU A 390 14.06 -18.99 -0.77
CA GLU A 390 13.24 -19.94 -1.54
C GLU A 390 13.01 -21.27 -0.80
N ASP A 391 14.05 -21.83 -0.17
CA ASP A 391 14.04 -23.15 0.47
C ASP A 391 13.39 -23.17 1.87
N THR A 392 13.06 -22.02 2.47
CA THR A 392 12.58 -21.99 3.86
C THR A 392 11.06 -22.13 3.97
N ASP A 393 10.63 -23.09 4.81
CA ASP A 393 9.22 -23.27 5.18
C ASP A 393 8.81 -22.42 6.41
N SER A 394 9.77 -21.76 7.06
CA SER A 394 9.53 -20.94 8.25
C SER A 394 9.26 -19.49 7.87
N ASP A 395 8.06 -18.99 8.17
CA ASP A 395 7.68 -17.58 7.95
C ASP A 395 8.64 -16.61 8.67
N TYR A 396 9.05 -16.93 9.89
CA TYR A 396 10.03 -16.13 10.63
C TYR A 396 11.38 -16.02 9.91
N MET A 397 11.88 -17.13 9.34
CA MET A 397 13.14 -17.11 8.60
C MET A 397 12.97 -16.42 7.26
N ARG A 398 11.83 -16.58 6.61
CA ARG A 398 11.48 -15.87 5.37
C ARG A 398 11.48 -14.36 5.59
N ASP A 399 10.76 -13.86 6.60
CA ASP A 399 10.75 -12.44 6.99
C ASP A 399 12.17 -11.91 7.29
N LYS A 400 13.01 -12.75 7.94
CA LYS A 400 14.39 -12.38 8.24
C LYS A 400 15.24 -12.22 6.98
N TYR A 401 15.11 -13.10 5.98
CA TYR A 401 15.84 -13.00 4.71
C TYR A 401 15.28 -11.85 3.87
N GLU A 402 13.97 -11.65 3.85
CA GLU A 402 13.33 -10.51 3.19
C GLU A 402 13.81 -9.15 3.72
N GLY A 403 14.25 -9.08 4.98
CA GLY A 403 14.89 -7.89 5.54
C GLY A 403 16.20 -7.48 4.85
N TYR A 404 16.78 -8.32 3.99
CA TYR A 404 17.95 -8.03 3.15
C TYR A 404 17.60 -7.90 1.66
N MET A 405 16.31 -7.90 1.32
CA MET A 405 15.79 -7.80 -0.04
C MET A 405 15.04 -6.51 -0.26
N ARG A 406 14.96 -6.10 -1.51
CA ARG A 406 14.10 -5.02 -1.98
C ARG A 406 13.24 -5.50 -3.14
N ASP A 407 12.09 -4.87 -3.29
CA ASP A 407 11.25 -5.05 -4.45
C ASP A 407 11.80 -4.24 -5.62
N VAL A 408 12.17 -4.91 -6.71
CA VAL A 408 12.61 -4.27 -7.96
C VAL A 408 11.59 -4.55 -9.06
N PRO A 409 11.42 -3.64 -10.03
CA PRO A 409 10.58 -3.91 -11.19
C PRO A 409 11.04 -5.18 -11.92
N CYS A 410 10.09 -6.02 -12.31
CA CYS A 410 10.38 -7.23 -13.08
C CYS A 410 11.15 -6.88 -14.37
N PRO A 411 12.27 -7.54 -14.68
CA PRO A 411 13.11 -7.21 -15.83
C PRO A 411 12.42 -7.46 -17.18
N VAL A 412 11.39 -8.30 -17.22
CA VAL A 412 10.65 -8.64 -18.45
C VAL A 412 9.50 -7.68 -18.70
N CYS A 413 8.66 -7.41 -17.69
CA CYS A 413 7.50 -6.54 -17.87
C CYS A 413 7.71 -5.11 -17.37
N HIS A 414 8.84 -4.81 -16.76
CA HIS A 414 9.16 -3.48 -16.22
C HIS A 414 8.09 -2.87 -15.31
N GLY A 415 7.41 -3.73 -14.53
CA GLY A 415 6.35 -3.31 -13.61
C GLY A 415 4.93 -3.38 -14.18
N THR A 416 4.74 -3.56 -15.48
CA THR A 416 3.40 -3.55 -16.13
C THR A 416 2.56 -4.79 -15.84
N ARG A 417 3.15 -5.87 -15.30
CA ARG A 417 2.51 -7.13 -14.90
C ARG A 417 2.01 -8.02 -16.05
N LEU A 418 1.97 -7.52 -17.28
CA LEU A 418 1.39 -8.17 -18.46
C LEU A 418 2.48 -8.66 -19.43
N LYS A 419 2.09 -9.60 -20.30
CA LYS A 419 2.91 -10.07 -21.40
C LYS A 419 3.15 -8.95 -22.44
N PRO A 420 4.31 -8.95 -23.14
CA PRO A 420 4.62 -7.96 -24.17
C PRO A 420 3.57 -7.91 -25.30
N GLU A 421 3.02 -9.08 -25.68
CA GLU A 421 2.00 -9.19 -26.74
C GLU A 421 0.72 -8.45 -26.34
N ILE A 422 0.33 -8.53 -25.06
CA ILE A 422 -0.87 -7.85 -24.55
C ILE A 422 -0.64 -6.34 -24.45
N LEU A 423 0.57 -5.93 -24.09
CA LEU A 423 0.97 -4.52 -24.06
C LEU A 423 1.02 -3.89 -25.47
N ALA A 424 1.20 -4.71 -26.50
CA ALA A 424 1.16 -4.27 -27.88
C ALA A 424 -0.27 -4.02 -28.41
N VAL A 425 -1.32 -4.36 -27.65
CA VAL A 425 -2.69 -3.98 -27.98
C VAL A 425 -2.93 -2.54 -27.53
N LYS A 426 -3.27 -1.67 -28.46
CA LYS A 426 -3.43 -0.22 -28.22
C LYS A 426 -4.85 0.25 -28.49
N LEU A 427 -5.30 1.21 -27.72
CA LEU A 427 -6.49 1.99 -27.95
C LEU A 427 -6.07 3.46 -28.06
N ASN A 428 -6.33 4.10 -29.19
CA ASN A 428 -5.86 5.47 -29.46
C ASN A 428 -4.38 5.65 -29.06
N SER A 429 -3.50 4.78 -29.57
CA SER A 429 -2.05 4.73 -29.37
C SER A 429 -1.55 4.37 -27.95
N ARG A 430 -2.42 4.09 -26.97
CA ARG A 430 -2.02 3.70 -25.60
C ARG A 430 -2.37 2.24 -25.31
N SER A 431 -1.46 1.55 -24.64
CA SER A 431 -1.70 0.23 -24.04
C SER A 431 -2.53 0.34 -22.76
N ILE A 432 -3.10 -0.78 -22.30
CA ILE A 432 -3.83 -0.83 -21.03
C ILE A 432 -2.94 -0.44 -19.84
N ALA A 433 -1.65 -0.81 -19.86
CA ALA A 433 -0.71 -0.48 -18.79
C ALA A 433 -0.39 1.03 -18.76
N GLU A 434 -0.22 1.66 -19.92
CA GLU A 434 -0.03 3.11 -20.01
C GLU A 434 -1.24 3.88 -19.48
N VAL A 435 -2.45 3.38 -19.72
CA VAL A 435 -3.68 4.01 -19.20
C VAL A 435 -3.83 3.82 -17.71
N THR A 436 -3.53 2.62 -17.18
CA THR A 436 -3.59 2.38 -15.74
C THR A 436 -2.49 3.11 -14.96
N GLY A 437 -1.37 3.43 -15.61
CA GLY A 437 -0.30 4.25 -15.04
C GLY A 437 -0.62 5.75 -14.96
N LEU A 438 -1.65 6.23 -15.64
CA LEU A 438 -2.14 7.60 -15.50
C LEU A 438 -2.77 7.81 -14.13
N SER A 439 -2.77 9.06 -13.66
CA SER A 439 -3.62 9.42 -12.52
C SER A 439 -5.10 9.26 -12.90
N ILE A 440 -5.95 9.04 -11.89
CA ILE A 440 -7.41 8.88 -12.09
C ILE A 440 -7.99 10.08 -12.85
N GLY A 441 -7.54 11.32 -12.53
CA GLY A 441 -7.95 12.51 -13.24
C GLY A 441 -7.52 12.49 -14.71
N GLU A 442 -6.25 12.19 -15.00
CA GLU A 442 -5.74 12.09 -16.38
C GLU A 442 -6.41 10.95 -17.15
N ALA A 443 -6.68 9.82 -16.51
CA ALA A 443 -7.36 8.69 -17.13
C ALA A 443 -8.82 9.07 -17.50
N ALA A 444 -9.52 9.80 -16.62
CA ALA A 444 -10.87 10.31 -16.90
C ALA A 444 -10.89 11.27 -18.08
N ASP A 445 -9.96 12.24 -18.12
CA ASP A 445 -9.82 13.20 -19.21
C ASP A 445 -9.49 12.49 -20.54
N TRP A 446 -8.55 11.56 -20.53
CA TRP A 446 -8.16 10.82 -21.72
C TRP A 446 -9.31 9.95 -22.26
N LEU A 447 -10.02 9.21 -21.39
CA LEU A 447 -11.18 8.40 -21.80
C LEU A 447 -12.34 9.26 -22.32
N GLY A 448 -12.50 10.47 -21.80
CA GLY A 448 -13.48 11.45 -22.30
C GLY A 448 -13.14 12.03 -23.67
N SER A 449 -11.85 12.06 -24.04
CA SER A 449 -11.35 12.58 -25.30
C SER A 449 -11.10 11.53 -26.39
N LEU A 450 -11.49 10.26 -26.16
CA LEU A 450 -11.25 9.18 -27.11
C LEU A 450 -11.99 9.41 -28.44
N GLU A 451 -11.22 9.44 -29.52
CA GLU A 451 -11.73 9.40 -30.88
C GLU A 451 -11.86 7.95 -31.35
N LEU A 452 -13.08 7.45 -31.44
CA LEU A 452 -13.40 6.09 -31.87
C LEU A 452 -14.19 6.14 -33.17
N GLY A 453 -13.93 5.17 -34.05
CA GLY A 453 -14.74 4.96 -35.23
C GLY A 453 -16.18 4.55 -34.89
N ASP A 454 -17.12 4.66 -35.84
CA ASP A 454 -18.55 4.38 -35.58
C ASP A 454 -18.80 2.98 -35.03
N ARG A 455 -18.08 1.98 -35.54
CA ARG A 455 -18.16 0.58 -35.06
C ARG A 455 -17.62 0.43 -33.64
N GLU A 456 -16.45 1.00 -33.37
CA GLU A 456 -15.79 0.95 -32.07
C GLU A 456 -16.61 1.69 -31.01
N ARG A 457 -17.19 2.84 -31.39
CA ARG A 457 -18.08 3.63 -30.52
C ARG A 457 -19.34 2.86 -30.16
N ALA A 458 -19.98 2.18 -31.10
CA ALA A 458 -21.16 1.37 -30.83
C ALA A 458 -20.89 0.22 -29.84
N ILE A 459 -19.66 -0.31 -29.83
CA ILE A 459 -19.22 -1.38 -28.90
C ILE A 459 -18.82 -0.79 -27.54
N ALA A 460 -18.08 0.32 -27.55
CA ALA A 460 -17.43 0.86 -26.37
C ALA A 460 -18.32 1.76 -25.50
N ASP A 461 -19.38 2.36 -26.03
CA ASP A 461 -20.16 3.43 -25.40
C ASP A 461 -20.68 3.05 -23.99
N ARG A 462 -21.20 1.83 -23.81
CA ARG A 462 -21.69 1.38 -22.50
C ARG A 462 -20.55 1.19 -21.51
N VAL A 463 -19.45 0.60 -21.98
CA VAL A 463 -18.25 0.32 -21.14
C VAL A 463 -17.60 1.63 -20.72
N LEU A 464 -17.49 2.59 -21.64
CA LEU A 464 -16.92 3.93 -21.35
C LEU A 464 -17.77 4.69 -20.32
N LYS A 465 -19.10 4.65 -20.42
CA LYS A 465 -19.99 5.26 -19.41
C LYS A 465 -19.79 4.68 -18.02
N GLU A 466 -19.64 3.37 -17.92
CA GLU A 466 -19.38 2.69 -16.64
C GLU A 466 -18.00 3.08 -16.05
N ILE A 467 -16.96 3.13 -16.90
CA ILE A 467 -15.63 3.56 -16.47
C ILE A 467 -15.66 5.02 -16.01
N GLN A 468 -16.24 5.92 -16.81
CA GLN A 468 -16.31 7.34 -16.50
C GLN A 468 -17.09 7.60 -15.21
N ALA A 469 -18.20 6.92 -14.97
CA ALA A 469 -18.96 7.03 -13.73
C ALA A 469 -18.10 6.64 -12.51
N ARG A 470 -17.36 5.52 -12.58
CA ARG A 470 -16.48 5.09 -11.48
C ARG A 470 -15.30 6.03 -11.26
N LEU A 471 -14.67 6.51 -12.34
CA LEU A 471 -13.59 7.50 -12.22
C LEU A 471 -14.09 8.83 -11.65
N SER A 472 -15.28 9.29 -12.05
CA SER A 472 -15.89 10.51 -11.51
C SER A 472 -16.10 10.41 -9.99
N PHE A 473 -16.61 9.27 -9.48
CA PHE A 473 -16.75 9.08 -8.04
C PHE A 473 -15.41 9.10 -7.29
N LEU A 474 -14.35 8.55 -7.89
CA LEU A 474 -13.02 8.61 -7.29
C LEU A 474 -12.45 10.04 -7.28
N VAL A 475 -12.73 10.84 -8.31
CA VAL A 475 -12.38 12.27 -8.36
C VAL A 475 -13.17 13.04 -7.31
N ASP A 476 -14.47 12.77 -7.17
CA ASP A 476 -15.36 13.44 -6.22
C ASP A 476 -14.93 13.22 -4.76
N VAL A 477 -14.36 12.05 -4.43
CA VAL A 477 -13.81 11.79 -3.09
C VAL A 477 -12.36 12.25 -2.91
N GLY A 478 -11.81 13.03 -3.87
CA GLY A 478 -10.46 13.61 -3.78
C GLY A 478 -9.31 12.64 -4.02
N LEU A 479 -9.50 11.60 -4.85
CA LEU A 479 -8.48 10.61 -5.19
C LEU A 479 -7.95 10.76 -6.63
N ASP A 480 -8.14 11.91 -7.25
CA ASP A 480 -7.74 12.21 -8.62
C ASP A 480 -6.23 12.06 -8.90
N TYR A 481 -5.40 12.16 -7.85
CA TYR A 481 -3.95 12.03 -7.93
C TYR A 481 -3.43 10.59 -7.93
N LEU A 482 -4.23 9.59 -7.54
CA LEU A 482 -3.82 8.18 -7.53
C LEU A 482 -3.78 7.60 -8.94
N SER A 483 -2.86 6.65 -9.20
CA SER A 483 -2.88 5.86 -10.43
C SER A 483 -3.68 4.55 -10.24
N LEU A 484 -4.29 4.06 -11.32
CA LEU A 484 -5.08 2.83 -11.28
C LEU A 484 -4.24 1.55 -11.06
N ASP A 485 -2.96 1.59 -11.44
CA ASP A 485 -2.00 0.49 -11.25
C ASP A 485 -1.39 0.45 -9.85
N ARG A 486 -1.60 1.49 -9.03
CA ARG A 486 -1.02 1.57 -7.68
C ARG A 486 -1.45 0.37 -6.83
N PRO A 487 -0.48 -0.37 -6.24
CA PRO A 487 -0.79 -1.52 -5.39
C PRO A 487 -1.61 -1.13 -4.16
N ALA A 488 -2.65 -1.90 -3.87
CA ALA A 488 -3.54 -1.65 -2.73
C ALA A 488 -2.82 -1.63 -1.37
N ALA A 489 -1.77 -2.45 -1.23
CA ALA A 489 -0.96 -2.51 -0.01
C ALA A 489 -0.17 -1.22 0.29
N THR A 490 -0.02 -0.32 -0.69
CA THR A 490 0.70 0.97 -0.54
C THR A 490 -0.23 2.13 -0.22
N LEU A 491 -1.54 1.89 -0.16
CA LEU A 491 -2.53 2.92 0.14
C LEU A 491 -2.52 3.27 1.63
N ALA A 492 -2.65 4.55 1.93
CA ALA A 492 -2.96 5.01 3.28
C ALA A 492 -4.37 4.54 3.70
N GLY A 493 -4.62 4.42 5.02
CA GLY A 493 -5.91 3.98 5.53
C GLY A 493 -7.08 4.81 4.98
N GLY A 494 -6.96 6.14 4.99
CA GLY A 494 -7.98 7.04 4.44
C GLY A 494 -8.15 6.93 2.91
N GLU A 495 -7.07 6.67 2.14
CA GLU A 495 -7.17 6.42 0.70
C GLU A 495 -7.99 5.15 0.41
N ALA A 496 -7.67 4.06 1.11
CA ALA A 496 -8.37 2.78 0.96
C ALA A 496 -9.86 2.89 1.34
N GLN A 497 -10.17 3.63 2.39
CA GLN A 497 -11.54 3.88 2.86
C GLN A 497 -12.35 4.68 1.82
N ARG A 498 -11.77 5.75 1.25
CA ARG A 498 -12.42 6.56 0.21
C ARG A 498 -12.63 5.80 -1.10
N ILE A 499 -11.71 4.91 -1.47
CA ILE A 499 -11.91 4.01 -2.62
C ILE A 499 -13.15 3.15 -2.39
N ARG A 500 -13.33 2.58 -1.19
CA ARG A 500 -14.54 1.80 -0.87
C ARG A 500 -15.79 2.65 -0.90
N LEU A 501 -15.73 3.87 -0.32
CA LEU A 501 -16.85 4.81 -0.38
C LEU A 501 -17.25 5.11 -1.82
N ALA A 502 -16.30 5.45 -2.69
CA ALA A 502 -16.56 5.71 -4.10
C ALA A 502 -17.17 4.49 -4.83
N THR A 503 -16.68 3.27 -4.51
CA THR A 503 -17.22 2.02 -5.07
C THR A 503 -18.66 1.78 -4.63
N GLN A 504 -19.01 2.06 -3.36
CA GLN A 504 -20.36 1.90 -2.85
C GLN A 504 -21.33 2.91 -3.46
N ILE A 505 -20.93 4.16 -3.61
CA ILE A 505 -21.73 5.19 -4.30
C ILE A 505 -21.99 4.78 -5.75
N GLY A 506 -20.95 4.27 -6.43
CA GLY A 506 -21.03 3.76 -7.79
C GLY A 506 -22.01 2.59 -7.96
N SER A 507 -22.33 1.86 -6.89
CA SER A 507 -23.32 0.78 -6.91
C SER A 507 -24.78 1.28 -7.05
N GLY A 508 -25.02 2.56 -6.74
CA GLY A 508 -26.36 3.18 -6.84
C GLY A 508 -27.40 2.59 -5.90
N LEU A 509 -26.98 1.98 -4.79
CA LEU A 509 -27.88 1.38 -3.80
C LEU A 509 -28.70 2.48 -3.08
N VAL A 510 -29.97 2.20 -2.85
CA VAL A 510 -30.94 3.08 -2.17
C VAL A 510 -31.54 2.36 -0.98
N GLY A 511 -31.84 3.10 0.09
CA GLY A 511 -32.45 2.57 1.31
C GLY A 511 -31.45 1.75 2.16
N VAL A 512 -30.16 1.99 2.02
CA VAL A 512 -29.09 1.33 2.76
C VAL A 512 -28.69 2.17 3.98
N LEU A 513 -28.28 1.50 5.05
CA LEU A 513 -27.61 2.11 6.20
C LEU A 513 -26.10 2.03 6.01
N TYR A 514 -25.45 3.15 5.75
CA TYR A 514 -23.99 3.24 5.72
C TYR A 514 -23.45 3.65 7.09
N VAL A 515 -22.46 2.90 7.58
CA VAL A 515 -21.74 3.23 8.82
C VAL A 515 -20.27 3.48 8.48
N LEU A 516 -19.81 4.72 8.68
CA LEU A 516 -18.45 5.17 8.32
C LEU A 516 -17.65 5.52 9.56
N ASP A 517 -16.37 5.11 9.58
CA ASP A 517 -15.44 5.41 10.66
C ASP A 517 -14.45 6.49 10.21
N GLU A 518 -14.61 7.71 10.71
CA GLU A 518 -13.71 8.85 10.50
C GLU A 518 -13.27 9.03 9.03
N PRO A 519 -14.17 9.20 8.07
CA PRO A 519 -13.83 9.25 6.65
C PRO A 519 -13.01 10.49 6.24
N SER A 520 -12.93 11.53 7.08
CA SER A 520 -12.12 12.74 6.86
C SER A 520 -10.62 12.55 7.16
N ILE A 521 -10.22 11.38 7.68
CA ILE A 521 -8.83 11.10 8.07
C ILE A 521 -7.83 11.35 6.94
N GLY A 522 -6.74 12.08 7.27
CA GLY A 522 -5.65 12.36 6.33
C GLY A 522 -6.04 13.28 5.18
N LEU A 523 -7.19 13.96 5.28
CA LEU A 523 -7.63 14.94 4.30
C LEU A 523 -7.20 16.35 4.65
N HIS A 524 -6.73 17.07 3.62
CA HIS A 524 -6.69 18.52 3.69
C HIS A 524 -8.12 19.11 3.68
N GLN A 525 -8.35 20.25 4.31
CA GLN A 525 -9.68 20.85 4.43
C GLN A 525 -10.38 21.03 3.07
N ARG A 526 -9.63 21.38 2.04
CA ARG A 526 -10.16 21.47 0.66
C ARG A 526 -10.75 20.13 0.18
N ASP A 527 -10.07 19.04 0.46
CA ASP A 527 -10.50 17.71 0.00
C ASP A 527 -11.66 17.18 0.89
N ASN A 528 -11.70 17.62 2.16
CA ASN A 528 -12.80 17.32 3.08
C ASN A 528 -14.15 17.89 2.61
N THR A 529 -14.16 19.10 2.07
CA THR A 529 -15.37 19.71 1.50
C THR A 529 -15.96 18.81 0.40
N ARG A 530 -15.16 18.26 -0.49
CA ARG A 530 -15.60 17.32 -1.54
C ARG A 530 -16.17 16.02 -0.96
N LEU A 531 -15.55 15.51 0.10
CA LEU A 531 -16.04 14.33 0.81
C LEU A 531 -17.43 14.60 1.40
N ILE A 532 -17.62 15.73 2.07
CA ILE A 532 -18.89 16.10 2.67
C ILE A 532 -19.99 16.22 1.60
N GLU A 533 -19.71 16.89 0.47
CA GLU A 533 -20.62 16.96 -0.67
C GLU A 533 -21.01 15.57 -1.19
N THR A 534 -20.08 14.64 -1.19
CA THR A 534 -20.30 13.25 -1.58
C THR A 534 -21.19 12.50 -0.60
N LEU A 535 -21.00 12.69 0.71
CA LEU A 535 -21.86 12.11 1.76
C LEU A 535 -23.29 12.68 1.69
N VAL A 536 -23.42 13.98 1.48
CA VAL A 536 -24.73 14.63 1.28
C VAL A 536 -25.45 14.06 0.05
N ARG A 537 -24.75 13.89 -1.08
CA ARG A 537 -25.33 13.26 -2.27
C ARG A 537 -25.78 11.82 -2.01
N LEU A 538 -24.99 11.03 -1.25
CA LEU A 538 -25.35 9.66 -0.89
C LEU A 538 -26.61 9.62 0.00
N ARG A 539 -26.75 10.57 0.93
CA ARG A 539 -27.97 10.78 1.73
C ARG A 539 -29.18 11.13 0.84
N ASP A 540 -29.00 12.07 -0.07
CA ASP A 540 -30.06 12.58 -0.95
C ASP A 540 -30.59 11.52 -1.93
N MET A 541 -29.82 10.45 -2.14
CA MET A 541 -30.27 9.25 -2.86
C MET A 541 -31.24 8.37 -2.03
N GLY A 542 -31.59 8.76 -0.80
CA GLY A 542 -32.49 8.00 0.09
C GLY A 542 -31.77 6.97 0.95
N ASN A 543 -30.54 7.25 1.40
CA ASN A 543 -29.77 6.42 2.30
C ASN A 543 -29.64 7.05 3.69
N THR A 544 -29.49 6.22 4.71
CA THR A 544 -29.17 6.67 6.06
C THR A 544 -27.68 6.52 6.28
N LEU A 545 -27.01 7.58 6.71
CA LEU A 545 -25.58 7.58 6.99
C LEU A 545 -25.33 7.80 8.47
N ILE A 546 -24.61 6.91 9.12
CA ILE A 546 -24.04 7.10 10.46
C ILE A 546 -22.54 7.28 10.29
N VAL A 547 -22.03 8.44 10.67
CA VAL A 547 -20.62 8.80 10.52
C VAL A 547 -20.03 9.07 11.89
N VAL A 548 -19.04 8.28 12.30
CA VAL A 548 -18.23 8.61 13.49
C VAL A 548 -17.21 9.64 13.07
N GLU A 549 -17.28 10.86 13.65
CA GLU A 549 -16.45 11.97 13.20
C GLU A 549 -16.07 12.96 14.31
N HIS A 550 -14.94 13.65 14.06
CA HIS A 550 -14.41 14.72 14.90
C HIS A 550 -14.20 16.02 14.11
N ASP A 551 -14.41 16.00 12.82
CA ASP A 551 -14.23 17.15 11.94
C ASP A 551 -15.36 18.16 12.10
N GLU A 552 -14.99 19.42 12.26
CA GLU A 552 -15.92 20.52 12.52
C GLU A 552 -16.91 20.73 11.38
N ASP A 553 -16.46 20.70 10.12
CA ASP A 553 -17.29 20.96 8.94
C ASP A 553 -18.29 19.81 8.72
N THR A 554 -17.85 18.58 8.95
CA THR A 554 -18.73 17.41 8.88
C THR A 554 -19.81 17.43 9.95
N ILE A 555 -19.46 17.79 11.21
CA ILE A 555 -20.44 17.91 12.30
C ILE A 555 -21.46 19.02 12.00
N LYS A 556 -21.00 20.18 11.51
CA LYS A 556 -21.88 21.32 11.16
C LYS A 556 -22.82 21.03 10.00
N THR A 557 -22.45 20.10 9.10
CA THR A 557 -23.27 19.73 7.94
C THR A 557 -24.29 18.63 8.27
N ALA A 558 -24.16 17.98 9.44
CA ALA A 558 -25.04 16.89 9.84
C ALA A 558 -26.49 17.31 10.00
N ASP A 559 -27.43 16.46 9.59
CA ASP A 559 -28.86 16.61 9.88
C ASP A 559 -29.19 16.27 11.34
N TRP A 560 -28.39 15.35 11.93
CA TRP A 560 -28.53 14.90 13.30
C TRP A 560 -27.21 14.59 13.94
N VAL A 561 -27.01 14.95 15.20
CA VAL A 561 -25.77 14.70 15.93
C VAL A 561 -26.07 13.93 17.20
N VAL A 562 -25.22 12.92 17.46
CA VAL A 562 -25.21 12.17 18.72
C VAL A 562 -23.86 12.36 19.38
N ASP A 563 -23.81 13.10 20.48
CA ASP A 563 -22.62 13.32 21.28
C ASP A 563 -22.57 12.31 22.43
N ILE A 564 -21.49 11.52 22.50
CA ILE A 564 -21.30 10.43 23.45
C ILE A 564 -20.16 10.77 24.41
N GLY A 565 -20.47 10.72 25.70
CA GLY A 565 -19.56 11.13 26.76
C GLY A 565 -20.02 10.69 28.14
N PRO A 566 -19.81 11.55 29.16
CA PRO A 566 -19.06 12.83 29.16
C PRO A 566 -17.54 12.63 29.12
N GLY A 567 -17.04 11.44 29.47
CA GLY A 567 -15.62 11.06 29.51
C GLY A 567 -15.30 9.95 28.52
N ALA A 568 -14.16 9.29 28.75
CA ALA A 568 -13.69 8.14 28.02
C ALA A 568 -13.72 6.86 28.89
N GLY A 569 -13.72 5.68 28.29
CA GLY A 569 -13.73 4.40 29.00
C GLY A 569 -14.93 4.28 29.94
N GLU A 570 -14.69 3.96 31.20
CA GLU A 570 -15.73 3.77 32.21
C GLU A 570 -16.50 5.06 32.54
N HIS A 571 -15.89 6.24 32.26
CA HIS A 571 -16.51 7.56 32.42
C HIS A 571 -17.29 8.01 31.19
N GLY A 572 -17.29 7.22 30.11
CA GLY A 572 -18.06 7.44 28.90
C GLY A 572 -19.35 6.62 28.84
N GLY A 573 -19.81 6.36 27.64
CA GLY A 573 -20.94 5.46 27.34
C GLY A 573 -22.33 6.05 27.55
N GLU A 574 -22.45 7.34 27.81
CA GLU A 574 -23.73 8.05 27.92
C GLU A 574 -23.97 8.92 26.69
N VAL A 575 -25.22 9.00 26.24
CA VAL A 575 -25.62 9.99 25.23
C VAL A 575 -25.84 11.34 25.92
N ILE A 576 -25.02 12.31 25.60
CA ILE A 576 -25.08 13.68 26.17
C ILE A 576 -26.08 14.54 25.40
N VAL A 577 -26.02 14.45 24.05
CA VAL A 577 -26.92 15.12 23.12
C VAL A 577 -27.35 14.15 22.04
N SER A 578 -28.60 14.14 21.67
CA SER A 578 -29.16 13.51 20.47
C SER A 578 -30.17 14.46 19.86
N GLY A 579 -29.75 15.18 18.83
CA GLY A 579 -30.57 16.26 18.26
C GLY A 579 -29.92 16.95 17.08
N THR A 580 -30.31 18.17 16.82
CA THR A 580 -29.71 19.02 15.77
C THR A 580 -28.35 19.57 16.20
N VAL A 581 -27.67 20.23 15.28
CA VAL A 581 -26.38 20.91 15.56
C VAL A 581 -26.60 22.04 16.57
N GLU A 582 -27.74 22.73 16.50
CA GLU A 582 -28.13 23.81 17.46
C GLU A 582 -28.25 23.26 18.87
N ASP A 583 -28.87 22.08 19.05
CA ASP A 583 -28.98 21.40 20.36
C ASP A 583 -27.58 21.06 20.91
N LEU A 584 -26.66 20.64 20.06
CA LEU A 584 -25.27 20.38 20.44
C LEU A 584 -24.57 21.67 20.92
N LEU A 585 -24.69 22.75 20.16
CA LEU A 585 -24.06 24.03 20.47
C LEU A 585 -24.63 24.65 21.77
N ALA A 586 -25.92 24.45 22.06
CA ALA A 586 -26.58 24.92 23.26
C ALA A 586 -26.20 24.13 24.53
N SER A 587 -25.72 22.89 24.38
CA SER A 587 -25.40 22.01 25.51
C SER A 587 -24.18 22.50 26.31
N GLU A 588 -24.34 22.64 27.62
CA GLU A 588 -23.24 22.93 28.54
C GLU A 588 -22.46 21.66 28.93
N ARG A 589 -23.07 20.50 28.82
CA ARG A 589 -22.46 19.21 29.15
C ARG A 589 -21.59 18.66 28.01
N SER A 590 -21.85 19.05 26.77
CA SER A 590 -21.14 18.60 25.59
C SER A 590 -19.77 19.30 25.44
N LEU A 591 -18.69 18.58 25.54
CA LEU A 591 -17.36 19.13 25.25
C LEU A 591 -17.24 19.50 23.76
N THR A 592 -17.78 18.69 22.86
CA THR A 592 -17.84 18.97 21.43
C THR A 592 -18.60 20.29 21.19
N GLY A 593 -19.75 20.46 21.81
CA GLY A 593 -20.54 21.70 21.72
C GLY A 593 -19.82 22.92 22.28
N GLN A 594 -19.03 22.77 23.34
CA GLN A 594 -18.24 23.87 23.89
C GLN A 594 -17.12 24.34 22.93
N TYR A 595 -16.43 23.39 22.23
CA TYR A 595 -15.42 23.74 21.22
C TYR A 595 -16.06 24.37 19.98
N LEU A 596 -17.11 23.79 19.44
CA LEU A 596 -17.77 24.28 18.23
C LEU A 596 -18.49 25.63 18.42
N SER A 597 -18.91 25.94 19.64
CA SER A 597 -19.52 27.26 20.00
C SER A 597 -18.50 28.34 20.33
N GLY A 598 -17.18 28.00 20.37
CA GLY A 598 -16.10 28.91 20.75
C GLY A 598 -16.02 29.20 22.27
N ARG A 599 -16.82 28.51 23.11
CA ARG A 599 -16.70 28.59 24.58
C ARG A 599 -15.38 28.01 25.09
N MET A 600 -14.86 27.03 24.40
CA MET A 600 -13.50 26.48 24.53
C MET A 600 -12.78 26.58 23.20
N GLU A 601 -11.49 26.87 23.23
CA GLU A 601 -10.68 26.94 22.01
C GLU A 601 -9.22 26.50 22.29
N ILE A 602 -8.56 26.02 21.24
CA ILE A 602 -7.12 25.85 21.22
C ILE A 602 -6.50 27.18 20.76
N THR A 603 -5.90 27.91 21.69
CA THR A 603 -5.42 29.27 21.44
C THR A 603 -4.16 29.29 20.56
N VAL A 604 -4.07 30.27 19.67
CA VAL A 604 -2.84 30.56 18.91
C VAL A 604 -1.76 31.08 19.85
N PRO A 605 -0.50 30.58 19.77
CA PRO A 605 0.60 31.08 20.58
C PRO A 605 0.83 32.58 20.34
N LYS A 606 0.86 33.37 21.41
CA LYS A 606 1.09 34.84 21.34
C LYS A 606 2.50 35.18 20.82
N VAL A 607 3.47 34.32 21.07
CA VAL A 607 4.87 34.48 20.64
C VAL A 607 5.31 33.13 20.09
N ARG A 608 5.81 33.11 18.84
CA ARG A 608 6.40 31.93 18.23
C ARG A 608 7.90 31.90 18.48
N ARG A 609 8.46 30.71 18.66
CA ARG A 609 9.90 30.49 18.69
C ARG A 609 10.48 30.83 17.32
N GLN A 610 11.64 31.45 17.29
CA GLN A 610 12.31 31.87 16.06
C GLN A 610 13.41 30.88 15.66
N PRO A 611 13.58 30.64 14.31
CA PRO A 611 14.69 29.85 13.82
C PRO A 611 16.05 30.41 14.26
N GLN A 612 16.95 29.52 14.71
CA GLN A 612 18.30 29.87 15.05
C GLN A 612 19.21 29.73 13.81
N PRO A 613 19.90 30.80 13.37
CA PRO A 613 20.77 30.72 12.19
C PRO A 613 21.84 29.64 12.34
N GLY A 614 22.01 28.83 11.31
CA GLY A 614 23.00 27.74 11.30
C GLY A 614 22.59 26.49 12.09
N ARG A 615 21.36 26.43 12.62
CA ARG A 615 20.80 25.25 13.29
C ARG A 615 19.58 24.75 12.53
N GLU A 616 19.88 24.09 11.43
CA GLU A 616 18.86 23.63 10.48
C GLU A 616 19.25 22.32 9.81
N LEU A 617 18.25 21.53 9.41
CA LEU A 617 18.41 20.40 8.49
C LEU A 617 18.04 20.87 7.09
N VAL A 618 18.86 20.57 6.09
CA VAL A 618 18.58 20.93 4.70
C VAL A 618 18.56 19.68 3.83
N VAL A 619 17.42 19.38 3.26
CA VAL A 619 17.24 18.36 2.23
C VAL A 619 17.42 19.01 0.87
N LYS A 620 18.34 18.53 0.03
CA LYS A 620 18.60 19.07 -1.30
C LYS A 620 18.27 18.08 -2.40
N GLY A 621 17.61 18.58 -3.45
CA GLY A 621 17.32 17.82 -4.66
C GLY A 621 16.42 16.62 -4.45
N ALA A 622 15.42 16.72 -3.56
CA ALA A 622 14.45 15.66 -3.29
C ALA A 622 13.63 15.33 -4.54
N ARG A 623 13.66 14.06 -5.02
CA ARG A 623 13.07 13.62 -6.29
C ARG A 623 12.31 12.29 -6.18
N GLU A 624 11.99 11.84 -4.98
CA GLU A 624 11.23 10.62 -4.82
C GLU A 624 9.76 10.82 -5.18
N HIS A 625 9.13 9.83 -5.80
CA HIS A 625 7.75 9.85 -6.27
C HIS A 625 7.46 11.11 -7.13
N ASN A 626 6.57 11.99 -6.64
CA ASN A 626 6.16 13.20 -7.34
C ASN A 626 7.03 14.44 -7.03
N LEU A 627 8.04 14.33 -6.17
CA LEU A 627 8.90 15.47 -5.81
C LEU A 627 9.75 15.95 -7.00
N LYS A 628 9.75 17.26 -7.25
CA LYS A 628 10.35 17.90 -8.44
C LYS A 628 11.78 18.44 -8.22
N GLY A 629 12.60 17.74 -7.43
CA GLY A 629 13.97 18.17 -7.17
C GLY A 629 14.04 19.36 -6.21
N VAL A 630 13.19 19.38 -5.21
CA VAL A 630 13.05 20.49 -4.27
C VAL A 630 14.15 20.50 -3.22
N ASP A 631 14.54 21.72 -2.82
CA ASP A 631 15.40 21.98 -1.67
C ASP A 631 14.52 22.50 -0.53
N VAL A 632 14.61 21.90 0.66
CA VAL A 632 13.75 22.22 1.81
C VAL A 632 14.58 22.37 3.07
N THR A 633 14.29 23.42 3.87
CA THR A 633 14.98 23.71 5.12
C THR A 633 14.07 23.48 6.33
N PHE A 634 14.51 22.64 7.24
CA PHE A 634 13.82 22.35 8.49
C PHE A 634 14.59 23.01 9.65
N PRO A 635 14.10 24.14 10.22
CA PRO A 635 14.73 24.75 11.37
C PRO A 635 14.61 23.85 12.61
N LEU A 636 15.70 23.71 13.36
CA LEU A 636 15.78 22.87 14.55
C LEU A 636 15.38 23.61 15.83
N GLY A 637 14.90 22.87 16.84
CA GLY A 637 14.42 23.38 18.09
C GLY A 637 13.04 24.05 18.03
N LEU A 638 12.27 23.74 17.01
CA LEU A 638 10.93 24.28 16.75
C LEU A 638 9.90 23.15 16.58
N LEU A 639 8.62 23.52 16.67
CA LEU A 639 7.51 22.73 16.15
C LEU A 639 7.30 23.09 14.68
N VAL A 640 7.71 22.22 13.79
CA VAL A 640 7.61 22.40 12.33
C VAL A 640 6.46 21.58 11.77
N GLY A 641 5.48 22.22 11.16
CA GLY A 641 4.38 21.59 10.44
C GLY A 641 4.72 21.43 8.97
N VAL A 642 4.55 20.21 8.41
CA VAL A 642 4.60 19.96 6.98
C VAL A 642 3.17 19.75 6.49
N THR A 643 2.68 20.70 5.70
CA THR A 643 1.27 20.85 5.31
C THR A 643 1.11 20.76 3.79
N GLY A 644 -0.13 20.83 3.32
CA GLY A 644 -0.49 20.82 1.90
C GLY A 644 -1.53 19.78 1.57
N VAL A 645 -2.09 19.85 0.38
CA VAL A 645 -3.16 18.96 -0.09
C VAL A 645 -2.75 17.50 -0.10
N SER A 646 -3.73 16.59 -0.14
CA SER A 646 -3.48 15.14 -0.22
C SER A 646 -2.68 14.81 -1.48
N GLY A 647 -1.68 13.92 -1.36
CA GLY A 647 -0.80 13.57 -2.48
C GLY A 647 0.22 14.63 -2.92
N SER A 648 0.41 15.74 -2.18
CA SER A 648 1.39 16.80 -2.53
C SER A 648 2.86 16.42 -2.34
N GLY A 649 3.17 15.26 -1.74
CA GLY A 649 4.53 14.76 -1.54
C GLY A 649 5.09 14.92 -0.12
N LYS A 650 4.27 15.26 0.87
CA LYS A 650 4.67 15.42 2.28
C LYS A 650 5.39 14.19 2.84
N SER A 651 4.75 13.03 2.76
CA SER A 651 5.29 11.76 3.28
C SER A 651 6.56 11.33 2.53
N SER A 652 6.62 11.56 1.20
CA SER A 652 7.84 11.30 0.41
C SER A 652 9.01 12.16 0.86
N LEU A 653 8.78 13.43 1.18
CA LEU A 653 9.81 14.33 1.69
C LEU A 653 10.26 13.97 3.11
N VAL A 654 9.30 13.74 4.01
CA VAL A 654 9.56 13.58 5.45
C VAL A 654 9.91 12.14 5.81
N ASN A 655 9.09 11.16 5.40
CA ASN A 655 9.26 9.76 5.78
C ASN A 655 10.29 9.04 4.89
N ASP A 656 10.12 9.12 3.54
CA ASP A 656 10.95 8.34 2.63
C ASP A 656 12.37 8.92 2.50
N ILE A 657 12.54 10.23 2.61
CA ILE A 657 13.86 10.87 2.48
C ILE A 657 14.41 11.28 3.85
N LEU A 658 13.82 12.28 4.50
CA LEU A 658 14.39 12.90 5.69
C LEU A 658 14.56 11.90 6.84
N TYR A 659 13.45 11.25 7.25
CA TYR A 659 13.50 10.28 8.35
C TYR A 659 14.43 9.11 8.03
N THR A 660 14.37 8.56 6.81
CA THR A 660 15.19 7.42 6.41
C THR A 660 16.69 7.75 6.48
N VAL A 661 17.11 8.94 6.01
CA VAL A 661 18.50 9.40 6.13
C VAL A 661 18.89 9.59 7.60
N LEU A 662 18.04 10.25 8.40
CA LEU A 662 18.29 10.46 9.83
C LEU A 662 18.39 9.13 10.58
N ALA A 663 17.50 8.18 10.31
CA ALA A 663 17.50 6.87 10.96
C ALA A 663 18.78 6.07 10.65
N ASN A 664 19.24 6.12 9.40
CA ASN A 664 20.47 5.45 8.99
C ASN A 664 21.70 6.06 9.69
N GLN A 665 21.80 7.39 9.73
CA GLN A 665 22.96 8.08 10.27
C GLN A 665 22.98 8.11 11.81
N LEU A 666 21.85 8.38 12.45
CA LEU A 666 21.77 8.59 13.90
C LEU A 666 21.45 7.30 14.67
N ASN A 667 20.54 6.47 14.13
CA ASN A 667 20.05 5.26 14.81
C ASN A 667 20.67 3.97 14.24
N ARG A 668 21.57 4.07 13.23
CA ARG A 668 22.17 2.93 12.52
C ARG A 668 21.13 1.98 11.93
N ALA A 669 20.03 2.53 11.43
CA ALA A 669 19.02 1.79 10.70
C ALA A 669 19.59 1.35 9.32
N ARG A 670 18.86 0.45 8.66
CA ARG A 670 19.23 -0.10 7.35
C ARG A 670 18.07 0.08 6.40
N MET A 671 17.81 1.32 6.02
CA MET A 671 16.70 1.71 5.16
C MET A 671 17.24 2.32 3.88
N VAL A 672 16.53 2.11 2.78
CA VAL A 672 16.86 2.75 1.50
C VAL A 672 16.18 4.11 1.46
N PRO A 673 16.93 5.24 1.47
CA PRO A 673 16.32 6.55 1.39
C PRO A 673 15.79 6.84 -0.02
N GLY A 674 14.69 7.57 -0.09
CA GLY A 674 14.14 8.07 -1.35
C GLY A 674 15.16 8.93 -2.12
N ARG A 675 14.99 9.05 -3.43
CA ARG A 675 15.93 9.76 -4.32
C ARG A 675 16.07 11.23 -3.95
N HIS A 676 17.29 11.62 -3.57
CA HIS A 676 17.68 12.98 -3.21
C HIS A 676 19.15 13.21 -3.53
N ARG A 677 19.63 14.42 -3.41
CA ARG A 677 21.05 14.74 -3.60
C ARG A 677 21.84 14.60 -2.31
N THR A 678 21.43 15.30 -1.25
CA THR A 678 22.09 15.25 0.08
C THR A 678 21.19 15.81 1.18
N VAL A 679 21.44 15.40 2.42
CA VAL A 679 20.88 15.99 3.63
C VAL A 679 22.03 16.47 4.49
N THR A 680 21.95 17.72 4.97
CA THR A 680 22.98 18.38 5.80
C THR A 680 22.40 18.87 7.12
N GLY A 681 23.26 19.16 8.13
CA GLY A 681 22.83 19.62 9.46
C GLY A 681 22.67 18.50 10.49
N LEU A 682 23.08 17.27 10.15
CA LEU A 682 22.96 16.07 11.00
C LEU A 682 23.79 16.16 12.29
N GLU A 683 24.86 16.95 12.29
CA GLU A 683 25.76 17.20 13.42
C GLU A 683 25.08 17.85 14.64
N HIS A 684 23.92 18.44 14.42
CA HIS A 684 23.13 19.07 15.48
C HIS A 684 22.28 18.07 16.27
N LEU A 685 22.18 16.81 15.81
CA LEU A 685 21.26 15.81 16.32
C LEU A 685 22.00 14.56 16.80
N ASP A 686 21.44 13.91 17.82
CA ASP A 686 21.96 12.66 18.38
C ASP A 686 21.02 11.48 18.10
N LYS A 687 19.73 11.74 17.88
CA LYS A 687 18.71 10.70 17.71
C LYS A 687 17.53 11.18 16.88
N VAL A 688 16.97 10.29 16.07
CA VAL A 688 15.65 10.47 15.46
C VAL A 688 14.64 9.48 16.07
N VAL A 689 13.43 9.96 16.31
CA VAL A 689 12.29 9.18 16.78
C VAL A 689 11.18 9.33 15.77
N HIS A 690 10.73 8.20 15.20
CA HIS A 690 9.59 8.18 14.28
C HIS A 690 8.36 7.63 15.00
N VAL A 691 7.26 8.34 14.88
CA VAL A 691 5.98 7.98 15.50
C VAL A 691 4.92 7.91 14.40
N ASP A 692 4.69 6.71 13.93
CA ASP A 692 3.73 6.39 12.89
C ASP A 692 2.50 5.66 13.45
N GLN A 693 1.49 5.45 12.62
CA GLN A 693 0.23 4.79 12.96
C GLN A 693 0.32 3.24 12.95
N SER A 694 1.50 2.66 12.69
CA SER A 694 1.66 1.21 12.66
C SER A 694 1.39 0.60 14.04
N PRO A 695 0.84 -0.62 14.15
CA PRO A 695 0.57 -1.27 15.42
C PRO A 695 1.84 -1.41 16.28
N ILE A 696 1.70 -1.34 17.61
CA ILE A 696 2.80 -1.55 18.57
C ILE A 696 3.25 -3.02 18.66
N GLY A 697 2.59 -3.91 17.92
CA GLY A 697 2.94 -5.32 17.79
C GLY A 697 1.89 -6.07 16.98
N ARG A 698 2.27 -7.24 16.47
CA ARG A 698 1.43 -8.07 15.58
C ARG A 698 0.68 -9.18 16.30
N THR A 699 0.91 -9.36 17.60
CA THR A 699 0.34 -10.46 18.38
C THR A 699 -0.48 -9.94 19.57
N PRO A 700 -1.45 -10.70 20.09
CA PRO A 700 -2.22 -10.35 21.30
C PRO A 700 -1.36 -10.16 22.57
N ARG A 701 -0.10 -10.63 22.56
CA ARG A 701 0.86 -10.45 23.67
C ARG A 701 1.44 -9.05 23.77
N SER A 702 1.49 -8.34 22.64
CA SER A 702 1.91 -6.94 22.64
C SER A 702 0.77 -6.08 23.20
N ASN A 703 1.08 -5.22 24.16
CA ASN A 703 0.13 -4.33 24.80
C ASN A 703 0.84 -3.06 25.34
N PRO A 704 0.12 -2.03 25.75
CA PRO A 704 0.73 -0.79 26.28
C PRO A 704 1.72 -1.02 27.41
N ALA A 705 1.43 -1.94 28.34
CA ALA A 705 2.30 -2.23 29.47
C ALA A 705 3.64 -2.85 29.07
N THR A 706 3.65 -3.76 28.08
CA THR A 706 4.89 -4.36 27.58
C THR A 706 5.69 -3.43 26.69
N TYR A 707 5.01 -2.69 25.82
CA TYR A 707 5.67 -1.78 24.88
C TYR A 707 6.40 -0.63 25.60
N THR A 708 5.78 -0.04 26.60
CA THR A 708 6.39 1.05 27.39
C THR A 708 7.42 0.54 28.40
N GLY A 709 7.45 -0.77 28.70
CA GLY A 709 8.35 -1.37 29.69
C GLY A 709 7.87 -1.25 31.14
N VAL A 710 6.70 -0.69 31.40
CA VAL A 710 6.12 -0.61 32.76
C VAL A 710 5.87 -2.01 33.33
N TRP A 711 5.56 -2.98 32.48
CA TRP A 711 5.32 -4.35 32.90
C TRP A 711 6.52 -5.00 33.59
N ASP A 712 7.73 -4.66 33.19
CA ASP A 712 8.94 -5.15 33.83
C ASP A 712 9.07 -4.68 35.30
N GLN A 713 8.63 -3.46 35.60
CA GLN A 713 8.62 -2.93 36.97
C GLN A 713 7.50 -3.59 37.79
N VAL A 714 6.33 -3.81 37.20
CA VAL A 714 5.20 -4.51 37.85
C VAL A 714 5.59 -5.95 38.21
N ARG A 715 6.24 -6.68 37.28
CA ARG A 715 6.72 -8.05 37.57
C ARG A 715 7.72 -8.11 38.71
N LYS A 716 8.64 -7.15 38.78
CA LYS A 716 9.61 -7.03 39.90
C LYS A 716 8.89 -6.78 41.21
N LEU A 717 7.88 -5.90 41.20
CA LEU A 717 7.08 -5.59 42.39
C LEU A 717 6.31 -6.82 42.90
N PHE A 718 5.64 -7.56 42.01
CA PHE A 718 4.95 -8.79 42.39
C PHE A 718 5.89 -9.86 42.95
N ALA A 719 7.08 -10.03 42.41
CA ALA A 719 8.10 -10.93 42.93
C ALA A 719 8.63 -10.53 44.32
N GLN A 720 8.43 -9.29 44.74
CA GLN A 720 8.82 -8.81 46.09
C GLN A 720 7.74 -8.98 47.14
N THR A 721 6.52 -9.38 46.79
CA THR A 721 5.45 -9.66 47.75
C THR A 721 5.79 -10.85 48.67
N SER A 722 5.25 -10.86 49.85
CA SER A 722 5.49 -11.94 50.83
C SER A 722 5.07 -13.33 50.28
N GLU A 723 3.94 -13.40 49.62
CA GLU A 723 3.42 -14.64 49.01
C GLU A 723 4.35 -15.17 47.89
N ALA A 724 4.86 -14.28 47.03
CA ALA A 724 5.79 -14.66 45.97
C ALA A 724 7.14 -15.14 46.51
N LYS A 725 7.66 -14.47 47.56
CA LYS A 725 8.92 -14.87 48.24
C LYS A 725 8.80 -16.24 48.91
N ILE A 726 7.72 -16.49 49.61
CA ILE A 726 7.46 -17.80 50.26
C ILE A 726 7.44 -18.93 49.22
N ARG A 727 6.89 -18.68 48.04
CA ARG A 727 6.78 -19.66 46.95
C ARG A 727 8.04 -19.71 46.06
N GLY A 728 9.05 -18.83 46.31
CA GLY A 728 10.26 -18.74 45.50
C GLY A 728 10.03 -18.19 44.09
N TYR A 729 8.97 -17.41 43.89
CA TYR A 729 8.60 -16.90 42.58
C TYR A 729 9.48 -15.71 42.18
N GLN A 730 10.14 -15.85 41.06
CA GLN A 730 10.98 -14.82 40.42
C GLN A 730 10.16 -13.93 39.47
N PRO A 731 10.64 -12.77 39.04
CA PRO A 731 9.91 -11.88 38.09
C PRO A 731 9.45 -12.56 36.80
N GLY A 732 10.16 -13.61 36.36
CA GLY A 732 9.76 -14.42 35.20
C GLY A 732 8.42 -15.13 35.35
N ARG A 733 8.03 -15.47 36.61
CA ARG A 733 6.75 -16.10 36.91
C ARG A 733 5.55 -15.23 36.53
N PHE A 734 5.71 -13.91 36.63
CA PHE A 734 4.69 -12.91 36.34
C PHE A 734 4.78 -12.39 34.86
N SER A 735 5.42 -13.18 33.99
CA SER A 735 5.48 -12.92 32.54
C SER A 735 4.57 -13.88 31.80
N PHE A 736 3.65 -13.38 30.99
CA PHE A 736 2.82 -14.20 30.10
C PHE A 736 3.57 -14.67 28.85
N ASN A 737 4.81 -14.21 28.62
CA ASN A 737 5.67 -14.63 27.50
C ASN A 737 6.57 -15.84 27.87
N VAL A 738 6.78 -16.11 29.16
CA VAL A 738 7.72 -17.12 29.65
C VAL A 738 6.96 -18.30 30.26
N LYS A 739 7.40 -19.53 29.97
CA LYS A 739 6.85 -20.74 30.57
C LYS A 739 6.97 -20.71 32.08
N GLY A 740 6.01 -21.33 32.77
CA GLY A 740 6.00 -21.51 34.20
C GLY A 740 4.94 -20.70 34.93
N GLY A 741 4.65 -19.45 34.52
CA GLY A 741 3.58 -18.63 35.11
C GLY A 741 2.42 -18.35 34.21
N ARG A 742 2.60 -18.50 32.89
CA ARG A 742 1.54 -18.29 31.90
C ARG A 742 0.56 -19.45 31.81
N CYS A 743 -0.61 -19.20 31.27
CA CYS A 743 -1.52 -20.25 30.83
C CYS A 743 -0.92 -20.99 29.64
N GLU A 744 -0.68 -22.27 29.73
CA GLU A 744 -0.07 -23.05 28.65
C GLU A 744 -1.09 -23.40 27.56
N ALA A 745 -2.40 -23.41 27.81
CA ALA A 745 -3.43 -23.66 26.81
C ALA A 745 -3.44 -22.58 25.72
N CYS A 746 -3.36 -21.28 26.10
CA CYS A 746 -3.26 -20.17 25.15
C CYS A 746 -1.82 -19.62 25.03
N SER A 747 -0.84 -20.27 25.64
CA SER A 747 0.55 -19.80 25.66
C SER A 747 0.74 -18.34 26.13
N GLY A 748 -0.19 -17.82 26.94
CA GLY A 748 -0.17 -16.46 27.49
C GLY A 748 -0.87 -15.42 26.62
N ASP A 749 -1.49 -15.79 25.50
CA ASP A 749 -2.24 -14.87 24.64
C ASP A 749 -3.55 -14.38 25.28
N GLY A 750 -4.14 -15.20 26.20
CA GLY A 750 -5.46 -14.95 26.78
C GLY A 750 -6.61 -15.35 25.86
N THR A 751 -6.35 -15.48 24.57
CA THR A 751 -7.28 -15.86 23.52
C THR A 751 -6.74 -17.02 22.70
N LEU A 752 -7.61 -17.74 22.02
CA LEU A 752 -7.29 -18.75 21.02
C LEU A 752 -7.61 -18.18 19.63
N LYS A 753 -6.67 -18.29 18.72
CA LYS A 753 -6.85 -17.90 17.32
C LYS A 753 -7.53 -19.05 16.59
N ILE A 754 -8.67 -18.77 15.98
CA ILE A 754 -9.35 -19.70 15.05
C ILE A 754 -9.09 -19.18 13.64
N GLU A 755 -8.30 -19.93 12.88
CA GLU A 755 -7.98 -19.59 11.51
C GLU A 755 -9.17 -19.92 10.59
N MET A 756 -9.62 -18.92 9.84
CA MET A 756 -10.73 -19.02 8.90
C MET A 756 -10.18 -18.87 7.49
N ASN A 757 -10.13 -19.93 6.69
CA ASN A 757 -9.46 -19.97 5.38
C ASN A 757 -9.85 -18.87 4.39
N PHE A 758 -11.04 -18.29 4.48
CA PHE A 758 -11.56 -17.25 3.57
C PHE A 758 -12.08 -16.00 4.28
N LEU A 759 -12.06 -15.97 5.61
CA LEU A 759 -12.52 -14.88 6.46
C LEU A 759 -11.39 -14.42 7.37
N PRO A 760 -11.47 -13.21 7.95
CA PRO A 760 -10.54 -12.79 8.99
C PRO A 760 -10.50 -13.77 10.16
N ASP A 761 -9.32 -14.00 10.72
CA ASP A 761 -9.13 -14.85 11.88
C ASP A 761 -9.95 -14.36 13.07
N VAL A 762 -10.59 -15.28 13.77
CA VAL A 762 -11.40 -14.97 14.97
C VAL A 762 -10.61 -15.30 16.22
N TYR A 763 -10.61 -14.40 17.19
CA TYR A 763 -9.98 -14.57 18.49
C TYR A 763 -11.05 -14.77 19.57
N VAL A 764 -11.07 -15.96 20.18
CA VAL A 764 -12.00 -16.26 21.26
C VAL A 764 -11.27 -16.35 22.61
N PRO A 765 -11.88 -15.93 23.74
CA PRO A 765 -11.26 -16.08 25.06
C PRO A 765 -10.84 -17.52 25.34
N CYS A 766 -9.68 -17.71 25.93
CA CYS A 766 -9.20 -19.04 26.33
C CYS A 766 -10.09 -19.63 27.41
N GLU A 767 -10.65 -20.82 27.20
CA GLU A 767 -11.55 -21.48 28.12
C GLU A 767 -10.90 -21.80 29.47
N VAL A 768 -9.58 -22.07 29.50
CA VAL A 768 -8.83 -22.44 30.70
C VAL A 768 -8.55 -21.22 31.58
N CYS A 769 -8.03 -20.14 31.05
CA CYS A 769 -7.69 -18.95 31.84
C CYS A 769 -8.74 -17.83 31.75
N LYS A 770 -9.76 -17.97 30.91
CA LYS A 770 -10.83 -16.97 30.69
C LYS A 770 -10.29 -15.54 30.42
N GLY A 771 -9.25 -15.46 29.64
CA GLY A 771 -8.60 -14.16 29.31
C GLY A 771 -7.49 -13.73 30.29
N ALA A 772 -7.34 -14.37 31.45
CA ALA A 772 -6.39 -13.95 32.50
C ALA A 772 -4.91 -14.11 32.13
N ARG A 773 -4.57 -14.86 31.08
CA ARG A 773 -3.20 -15.09 30.53
C ARG A 773 -2.25 -15.91 31.43
N PHE A 774 -2.53 -16.06 32.72
CA PHE A 774 -1.71 -16.74 33.72
C PHE A 774 -2.36 -18.04 34.22
N ASN A 775 -1.55 -18.93 34.79
CA ASN A 775 -2.03 -20.10 35.45
C ASN A 775 -2.56 -19.77 36.85
N ARG A 776 -3.33 -20.72 37.45
CA ARG A 776 -4.03 -20.51 38.70
C ARG A 776 -3.07 -20.15 39.82
N GLU A 777 -1.93 -20.83 39.94
CA GLU A 777 -0.96 -20.64 41.03
C GLU A 777 -0.31 -19.25 40.98
N THR A 778 -0.10 -18.67 39.81
CA THR A 778 0.41 -17.31 39.64
C THR A 778 -0.64 -16.27 40.06
N LEU A 779 -1.92 -16.55 39.82
CA LEU A 779 -3.04 -15.68 40.19
C LEU A 779 -3.36 -15.66 41.69
N GLU A 780 -2.79 -16.59 42.46
CA GLU A 780 -2.93 -16.56 43.92
C GLU A 780 -2.07 -15.51 44.58
N VAL A 781 -1.10 -14.93 43.87
CA VAL A 781 -0.26 -13.85 44.42
C VAL A 781 -0.94 -12.49 44.23
N HIS A 782 -1.07 -11.75 45.33
CA HIS A 782 -1.74 -10.45 45.34
C HIS A 782 -0.78 -9.30 45.72
N TYR A 783 -1.01 -8.13 45.10
CA TYR A 783 -0.46 -6.86 45.54
C TYR A 783 -1.61 -5.87 45.78
N LYS A 784 -1.71 -5.33 47.00
CA LYS A 784 -2.87 -4.52 47.44
C LYS A 784 -4.23 -5.13 47.08
N GLY A 785 -4.38 -6.46 47.24
CA GLY A 785 -5.61 -7.16 46.95
C GLY A 785 -5.91 -7.47 45.49
N LYS A 786 -5.06 -7.08 44.54
CA LYS A 786 -5.22 -7.34 43.12
C LYS A 786 -4.23 -8.37 42.61
N THR A 787 -4.69 -9.27 41.76
CA THR A 787 -3.85 -10.23 41.04
C THR A 787 -3.11 -9.58 39.89
N VAL A 788 -2.08 -10.22 39.36
CA VAL A 788 -1.32 -9.75 38.20
C VAL A 788 -2.22 -9.60 36.93
N ALA A 789 -3.24 -10.43 36.75
CA ALA A 789 -4.20 -10.33 35.68
C ALA A 789 -5.15 -9.13 35.85
N GLN A 790 -5.63 -8.92 37.08
CA GLN A 790 -6.46 -7.74 37.38
C GLN A 790 -5.70 -6.40 37.17
N VAL A 791 -4.39 -6.40 37.42
CA VAL A 791 -3.54 -5.23 37.10
C VAL A 791 -3.44 -5.00 35.60
N LEU A 792 -3.32 -6.06 34.79
CA LEU A 792 -3.35 -5.92 33.32
C LEU A 792 -4.69 -5.37 32.80
N ASP A 793 -5.77 -5.73 33.48
CA ASP A 793 -7.13 -5.34 33.08
C ASP A 793 -7.50 -3.91 33.56
N MET A 794 -6.69 -3.29 34.43
CA MET A 794 -6.93 -1.91 34.88
C MET A 794 -6.81 -0.91 33.74
N PRO A 795 -7.69 0.09 33.64
CA PRO A 795 -7.44 1.34 32.92
C PRO A 795 -6.14 2.01 33.41
N ILE A 796 -5.43 2.67 32.50
CA ILE A 796 -4.14 3.32 32.83
C ILE A 796 -4.31 4.38 33.93
N GLU A 797 -5.43 5.12 33.95
CA GLU A 797 -5.73 6.11 35.00
C GLU A 797 -5.91 5.47 36.39
N GLU A 798 -6.68 4.38 36.49
CA GLU A 798 -6.83 3.60 37.75
C GLU A 798 -5.48 3.04 38.21
N ALA A 799 -4.71 2.50 37.26
CA ALA A 799 -3.38 1.97 37.55
C ALA A 799 -2.41 3.09 38.02
N ALA A 800 -2.54 4.31 37.50
CA ALA A 800 -1.72 5.46 37.93
C ALA A 800 -1.97 5.81 39.40
N ASP A 801 -3.21 5.78 39.84
CA ASP A 801 -3.58 5.99 41.25
C ASP A 801 -3.18 4.80 42.12
N PHE A 802 -3.40 3.59 41.63
CA PHE A 802 -3.05 2.36 42.35
C PHE A 802 -1.55 2.24 42.66
N PHE A 803 -0.70 2.66 41.71
CA PHE A 803 0.75 2.64 41.84
C PHE A 803 1.36 4.02 42.17
N ALA A 804 0.57 5.00 42.60
CA ALA A 804 1.05 6.36 42.87
C ALA A 804 2.24 6.40 43.84
N ALA A 805 2.29 5.49 44.83
CA ALA A 805 3.37 5.35 45.82
C ALA A 805 4.65 4.69 45.26
N ILE A 806 4.65 4.19 44.02
CA ILE A 806 5.81 3.53 43.40
C ILE A 806 6.35 4.41 42.25
N PRO A 807 7.34 5.28 42.51
CA PRO A 807 7.79 6.27 41.53
C PRO A 807 8.25 5.67 40.20
N GLY A 808 8.86 4.46 40.26
CA GLY A 808 9.32 3.72 39.08
C GLY A 808 8.19 3.29 38.15
N ILE A 809 6.96 3.03 38.65
CA ILE A 809 5.79 2.67 37.88
C ILE A 809 4.95 3.93 37.56
N ALA A 810 4.72 4.76 38.57
CA ALA A 810 3.88 5.95 38.46
C ALA A 810 4.32 6.91 37.32
N ARG A 811 5.62 7.04 37.09
CA ARG A 811 6.14 7.86 35.98
C ARG A 811 5.69 7.36 34.62
N TYR A 812 5.69 6.03 34.39
CA TYR A 812 5.25 5.45 33.11
C TYR A 812 3.76 5.69 32.88
N LEU A 813 2.96 5.46 33.93
CA LEU A 813 1.52 5.60 33.86
C LEU A 813 1.08 7.05 33.65
N ARG A 814 1.71 8.02 34.35
CA ARG A 814 1.46 9.45 34.13
C ARG A 814 1.73 9.87 32.69
N THR A 815 2.85 9.44 32.11
CA THR A 815 3.16 9.79 30.72
C THR A 815 2.09 9.26 29.76
N LEU A 816 1.56 8.05 30.02
CA LEU A 816 0.45 7.50 29.21
C LEU A 816 -0.85 8.30 29.42
N THR A 817 -1.12 8.76 30.63
CA THR A 817 -2.27 9.63 30.92
C THR A 817 -2.11 11.01 30.26
N ASP A 818 -0.91 11.59 30.31
CA ASP A 818 -0.61 12.91 29.72
C ASP A 818 -0.85 12.95 28.19
N VAL A 819 -0.63 11.82 27.48
CA VAL A 819 -0.95 11.71 26.05
C VAL A 819 -2.41 11.33 25.79
N GLY A 820 -3.27 11.32 26.82
CA GLY A 820 -4.71 11.05 26.68
C GLY A 820 -5.09 9.58 26.55
N LEU A 821 -4.30 8.65 27.07
CA LEU A 821 -4.55 7.20 27.06
C LEU A 821 -5.04 6.65 28.41
N GLY A 822 -5.54 7.50 29.31
CA GLY A 822 -6.00 7.07 30.64
C GLY A 822 -7.05 5.97 30.61
N TYR A 823 -7.93 5.98 29.64
CA TYR A 823 -9.02 5.03 29.47
C TYR A 823 -8.58 3.65 28.93
N VAL A 824 -7.43 3.55 28.29
CA VAL A 824 -6.91 2.31 27.70
C VAL A 824 -6.48 1.35 28.81
N ARG A 825 -6.78 0.06 28.68
CA ARG A 825 -6.32 -0.94 29.65
C ARG A 825 -4.85 -1.28 29.44
N LEU A 826 -4.12 -1.50 30.54
CA LEU A 826 -2.68 -1.83 30.49
C LEU A 826 -2.38 -3.06 29.62
N GLY A 827 -3.19 -4.10 29.71
CA GLY A 827 -3.06 -5.35 28.98
C GLY A 827 -3.83 -5.41 27.67
N GLN A 828 -4.41 -4.31 27.18
CA GLN A 828 -5.18 -4.27 25.93
C GLN A 828 -4.31 -4.75 24.77
N PRO A 829 -4.74 -5.77 24.01
CA PRO A 829 -3.95 -6.29 22.88
C PRO A 829 -3.66 -5.21 21.83
N ALA A 830 -2.46 -5.22 21.29
CA ALA A 830 -2.05 -4.27 20.23
C ALA A 830 -2.98 -4.29 19.00
N THR A 831 -3.56 -5.45 18.71
CA THR A 831 -4.49 -5.65 17.58
C THR A 831 -5.84 -4.98 17.77
N THR A 832 -6.21 -4.60 18.99
CA THR A 832 -7.48 -3.92 19.30
C THR A 832 -7.32 -2.39 19.44
N LEU A 833 -6.07 -1.90 19.46
CA LEU A 833 -5.81 -0.45 19.52
C LEU A 833 -6.10 0.19 18.16
N SER A 834 -6.64 1.40 18.19
CA SER A 834 -6.69 2.26 16.99
C SER A 834 -5.30 2.72 16.58
N GLY A 835 -5.13 3.17 15.32
CA GLY A 835 -3.87 3.72 14.83
C GLY A 835 -3.37 4.89 15.69
N GLY A 836 -4.25 5.81 16.06
CA GLY A 836 -3.93 6.94 16.94
C GLY A 836 -3.56 6.53 18.37
N GLU A 837 -4.22 5.50 18.94
CA GLU A 837 -3.84 4.97 20.26
C GLU A 837 -2.45 4.33 20.22
N ALA A 838 -2.17 3.51 19.21
CA ALA A 838 -0.86 2.89 19.01
C ALA A 838 0.25 3.95 18.87
N GLN A 839 0.00 5.01 18.12
CA GLN A 839 0.90 6.15 17.94
C GLN A 839 1.18 6.86 19.25
N ARG A 840 0.14 7.13 20.06
CA ARG A 840 0.29 7.77 21.38
C ARG A 840 1.04 6.89 22.39
N VAL A 841 0.87 5.56 22.34
CA VAL A 841 1.67 4.62 23.14
C VAL A 841 3.16 4.72 22.77
N LYS A 842 3.49 4.79 21.46
CA LYS A 842 4.86 4.99 20.98
C LYS A 842 5.44 6.30 21.48
N LEU A 843 4.69 7.39 21.35
CA LEU A 843 5.09 8.71 21.84
C LEU A 843 5.35 8.68 23.36
N ALA A 844 4.43 8.10 24.15
CA ALA A 844 4.60 7.97 25.60
C ALA A 844 5.86 7.19 25.98
N SER A 845 6.16 6.10 25.24
CA SER A 845 7.39 5.31 25.46
C SER A 845 8.67 6.14 25.24
N GLU A 846 8.68 7.02 24.24
CA GLU A 846 9.84 7.89 23.99
C GLU A 846 9.95 9.05 24.98
N LEU A 847 8.84 9.62 25.43
CA LEU A 847 8.81 10.69 26.43
C LEU A 847 9.41 10.29 27.78
N GLN A 848 9.41 9.00 28.10
CA GLN A 848 10.00 8.45 29.34
C GLN A 848 11.51 8.40 29.31
N LYS A 849 12.12 8.40 28.11
CA LYS A 849 13.57 8.36 27.97
C LYS A 849 14.16 9.75 28.28
N ARG A 850 15.37 9.76 28.81
CA ARG A 850 16.07 11.03 29.03
C ARG A 850 16.39 11.66 27.68
N SER A 851 16.00 12.92 27.51
CA SER A 851 16.38 13.76 26.38
C SER A 851 17.48 14.73 26.76
N ASN A 852 18.44 14.92 25.86
CA ASN A 852 19.51 15.93 25.97
C ASN A 852 19.21 17.20 25.16
N GLY A 853 17.98 17.32 24.58
CA GLY A 853 17.60 18.47 23.78
C GLY A 853 18.14 18.43 22.32
N ARG A 854 18.67 17.30 21.87
CA ARG A 854 19.23 17.10 20.51
C ARG A 854 18.53 15.97 19.75
N SER A 855 17.30 15.66 20.12
CA SER A 855 16.49 14.67 19.43
C SER A 855 15.54 15.35 18.46
N VAL A 856 15.29 14.70 17.31
CA VAL A 856 14.23 15.07 16.39
C VAL A 856 13.12 14.02 16.43
N TYR A 857 11.89 14.48 16.60
CA TYR A 857 10.68 13.68 16.56
C TYR A 857 9.97 13.93 15.24
N VAL A 858 9.74 12.86 14.49
CA VAL A 858 8.99 12.89 13.24
C VAL A 858 7.65 12.19 13.48
N LEU A 859 6.55 12.92 13.36
CA LEU A 859 5.20 12.42 13.59
C LEU A 859 4.40 12.51 12.28
N ASP A 860 3.68 11.44 11.96
CA ASP A 860 2.83 11.37 10.78
C ASP A 860 1.36 11.37 11.22
N GLU A 861 0.67 12.49 10.94
CA GLU A 861 -0.75 12.75 11.26
C GLU A 861 -1.14 12.32 12.69
N PRO A 862 -0.48 12.88 13.75
CA PRO A 862 -0.71 12.43 15.12
C PRO A 862 -2.08 12.79 15.69
N THR A 863 -2.87 13.62 15.02
CA THR A 863 -4.24 13.99 15.44
C THR A 863 -5.32 13.09 14.89
N THR A 864 -4.96 12.06 14.12
CA THR A 864 -5.90 11.08 13.58
C THR A 864 -6.79 10.46 14.65
N GLY A 865 -8.11 10.57 14.49
CA GLY A 865 -9.10 10.01 15.42
C GLY A 865 -9.18 10.72 16.79
N LEU A 866 -8.66 11.93 16.89
CA LEU A 866 -8.66 12.70 18.14
C LEU A 866 -9.78 13.76 18.17
N HIS A 867 -10.47 13.81 19.31
CA HIS A 867 -11.34 14.91 19.65
C HIS A 867 -10.52 16.18 19.98
N PHE A 868 -11.10 17.38 19.86
CA PHE A 868 -10.45 18.67 20.13
C PHE A 868 -9.71 18.71 21.47
N GLU A 869 -10.30 18.18 22.54
CA GLU A 869 -9.67 18.11 23.87
C GLU A 869 -8.44 17.20 23.89
N ASP A 870 -8.45 16.09 23.14
CA ASP A 870 -7.30 15.19 23.03
C ASP A 870 -6.18 15.86 22.20
N ILE A 871 -6.54 16.64 21.16
CA ILE A 871 -5.59 17.46 20.38
C ILE A 871 -4.93 18.51 21.28
N ARG A 872 -5.71 19.18 22.12
CA ARG A 872 -5.17 20.15 23.08
C ARG A 872 -4.13 19.52 24.02
N LYS A 873 -4.41 18.32 24.55
CA LYS A 873 -3.47 17.57 25.41
C LYS A 873 -2.22 17.17 24.62
N LEU A 874 -2.36 16.68 23.41
CA LEU A 874 -1.24 16.31 22.54
C LEU A 874 -0.33 17.52 22.25
N LEU A 875 -0.92 18.67 21.93
CA LEU A 875 -0.17 19.92 21.68
C LEU A 875 0.66 20.33 22.89
N LEU A 876 0.14 20.23 24.11
CA LEU A 876 0.89 20.51 25.32
C LEU A 876 2.13 19.61 25.46
N VAL A 877 1.99 18.33 25.10
CA VAL A 877 3.09 17.37 25.11
C VAL A 877 4.14 17.73 24.04
N LEU A 878 3.73 18.04 22.82
CA LEU A 878 4.62 18.41 21.72
C LEU A 878 5.36 19.71 22.02
N GLN A 879 4.67 20.73 22.53
CA GLN A 879 5.29 21.98 22.98
C GLN A 879 6.30 21.74 24.10
N GLY A 880 5.98 20.88 25.08
CA GLY A 880 6.90 20.51 26.15
C GLY A 880 8.15 19.76 25.65
N LEU A 881 8.10 19.05 24.53
CA LEU A 881 9.29 18.48 23.89
C LEU A 881 10.18 19.57 23.30
N VAL A 882 9.59 20.53 22.60
CA VAL A 882 10.32 21.65 22.00
C VAL A 882 10.95 22.54 23.07
N ASP A 883 10.24 22.81 24.16
CA ASP A 883 10.75 23.59 25.30
C ASP A 883 12.01 22.96 25.97
N LYS A 884 12.17 21.65 25.85
CA LYS A 884 13.36 20.91 26.24
C LYS A 884 14.51 20.96 25.22
N GLY A 885 14.37 21.75 24.15
CA GLY A 885 15.36 21.94 23.09
C GLY A 885 15.31 20.95 21.95
N ASN A 886 14.37 20.00 21.94
CA ASN A 886 14.18 19.05 20.85
C ASN A 886 13.51 19.69 19.63
N SER A 887 13.62 19.06 18.47
CA SER A 887 12.89 19.43 17.26
C SER A 887 11.71 18.50 17.05
N VAL A 888 10.59 19.03 16.66
CA VAL A 888 9.38 18.25 16.35
C VAL A 888 8.93 18.59 14.94
N ILE A 889 8.91 17.60 14.05
CA ILE A 889 8.45 17.72 12.67
C ILE A 889 7.14 16.89 12.55
N VAL A 890 6.07 17.56 12.18
CA VAL A 890 4.72 16.94 12.12
C VAL A 890 4.17 17.09 10.72
N ILE A 891 3.81 15.97 10.08
CA ILE A 891 2.95 16.00 8.89
C ILE A 891 1.51 16.14 9.40
N GLU A 892 0.80 17.20 9.01
CA GLU A 892 -0.53 17.48 9.56
C GLU A 892 -1.49 18.16 8.59
N HIS A 893 -2.77 17.90 8.84
CA HIS A 893 -3.90 18.53 8.17
C HIS A 893 -4.82 19.29 9.14
N ASN A 894 -4.72 18.97 10.43
CA ASN A 894 -5.53 19.61 11.47
C ASN A 894 -5.09 21.06 11.69
N LEU A 895 -6.04 22.00 11.51
CA LEU A 895 -5.78 23.44 11.58
C LEU A 895 -5.35 23.91 12.96
N ASP A 896 -5.80 23.26 14.04
CA ASP A 896 -5.43 23.60 15.41
C ASP A 896 -3.93 23.35 15.68
N VAL A 897 -3.40 22.24 15.13
CA VAL A 897 -1.97 21.96 15.19
C VAL A 897 -1.18 22.89 14.28
N ILE A 898 -1.67 23.11 13.05
CA ILE A 898 -1.01 23.97 12.06
C ILE A 898 -0.90 25.42 12.57
N LYS A 899 -2.00 25.99 13.11
CA LYS A 899 -1.98 27.35 13.68
C LYS A 899 -1.09 27.47 14.92
N SER A 900 -0.83 26.35 15.61
CA SER A 900 -0.01 26.30 16.83
C SER A 900 1.47 26.02 16.55
N ALA A 901 1.87 25.72 15.32
CA ALA A 901 3.24 25.46 14.92
C ALA A 901 4.11 26.74 14.92
N ASP A 902 5.41 26.61 15.13
CA ASP A 902 6.35 27.71 15.03
C ASP A 902 6.74 28.02 13.57
N TRP A 903 6.79 26.98 12.73
CA TRP A 903 7.19 27.05 11.33
C TRP A 903 6.38 26.08 10.48
N LEU A 904 6.02 26.47 9.28
CA LEU A 904 5.31 25.64 8.30
C LEU A 904 6.14 25.45 7.03
N ILE A 905 6.01 24.29 6.43
CA ILE A 905 6.47 23.95 5.09
C ILE A 905 5.24 23.45 4.34
N ASP A 906 4.71 24.30 3.46
CA ASP A 906 3.49 23.98 2.71
C ASP A 906 3.83 23.41 1.34
N MET A 907 3.43 22.15 1.11
CA MET A 907 3.70 21.40 -0.11
C MET A 907 2.51 21.47 -1.08
N GLY A 908 2.80 21.57 -2.38
CA GLY A 908 1.73 21.64 -3.36
C GLY A 908 2.23 21.98 -4.77
N PRO A 909 1.47 22.80 -5.53
CA PRO A 909 0.14 23.36 -5.16
C PRO A 909 -0.98 22.32 -5.15
N GLU A 910 -0.86 21.25 -5.95
CA GLU A 910 -1.85 20.17 -6.09
C GLU A 910 -1.28 18.83 -5.65
N GLY A 911 -2.07 17.75 -5.77
CA GLY A 911 -1.64 16.36 -5.58
C GLY A 911 -0.99 15.75 -6.84
N GLY A 912 -0.31 14.59 -6.66
CA GLY A 912 0.27 13.82 -7.74
C GLY A 912 1.31 14.60 -8.56
N PHE A 913 1.29 14.44 -9.88
CA PHE A 913 2.25 15.06 -10.78
C PHE A 913 2.16 16.61 -10.84
N ARG A 914 1.02 17.19 -10.47
CA ARG A 914 0.82 18.64 -10.37
C ARG A 914 1.34 19.22 -9.04
N GLY A 915 1.69 18.36 -8.07
CA GLY A 915 2.29 18.72 -6.79
C GLY A 915 3.81 18.61 -6.77
N GLY A 916 4.35 18.27 -5.61
CA GLY A 916 5.76 17.96 -5.41
C GLY A 916 6.71 19.15 -5.35
N THR A 917 6.19 20.36 -5.06
CA THR A 917 6.97 21.59 -4.86
C THR A 917 6.65 22.21 -3.50
N VAL A 918 7.52 23.08 -3.00
CA VAL A 918 7.25 23.93 -1.83
C VAL A 918 6.53 25.18 -2.30
N VAL A 919 5.32 25.41 -1.78
CA VAL A 919 4.49 26.57 -2.08
C VAL A 919 4.87 27.75 -1.18
N ALA A 920 5.00 27.47 0.13
CA ALA A 920 5.36 28.46 1.12
C ALA A 920 6.18 27.83 2.25
N GLU A 921 7.09 28.62 2.83
CA GLU A 921 7.94 28.22 3.95
C GLU A 921 8.09 29.40 4.91
N GLY A 922 7.65 29.27 6.15
CA GLY A 922 7.65 30.36 7.13
C GLY A 922 6.72 30.13 8.33
N PRO A 923 6.56 31.12 9.21
CA PRO A 923 5.55 31.03 10.27
C PRO A 923 4.13 30.98 9.67
N PRO A 924 3.14 30.45 10.41
CA PRO A 924 1.77 30.30 9.91
C PRO A 924 1.16 31.59 9.33
N GLU A 925 1.47 32.74 9.92
CA GLU A 925 1.03 34.05 9.46
C GLU A 925 1.57 34.39 8.05
N PHE A 926 2.82 34.02 7.78
CA PHE A 926 3.42 34.20 6.44
C PHE A 926 2.75 33.26 5.42
N VAL A 927 2.55 32.01 5.77
CA VAL A 927 1.89 31.04 4.88
C VAL A 927 0.45 31.46 4.56
N ALA A 928 -0.27 32.04 5.53
CA ALA A 928 -1.60 32.60 5.35
C ALA A 928 -1.64 33.81 4.38
N SER A 929 -0.51 34.51 4.21
CA SER A 929 -0.38 35.62 3.26
C SER A 929 -0.10 35.20 1.81
N VAL A 930 0.20 33.92 1.55
CA VAL A 930 0.55 33.39 0.24
C VAL A 930 -0.70 32.91 -0.51
N PRO A 931 -1.10 33.56 -1.62
CA PRO A 931 -2.36 33.26 -2.31
C PRO A 931 -2.42 31.85 -2.90
N GLU A 932 -1.28 31.29 -3.28
CA GLU A 932 -1.15 29.94 -3.87
C GLU A 932 -1.27 28.84 -2.83
N SER A 933 -1.12 29.16 -1.54
CA SER A 933 -1.25 28.19 -0.45
C SER A 933 -2.71 27.88 -0.15
N HIS A 934 -3.12 26.66 -0.41
CA HIS A 934 -4.44 26.18 0.02
C HIS A 934 -4.53 26.15 1.55
N THR A 935 -3.52 25.66 2.24
CA THR A 935 -3.45 25.67 3.71
C THR A 935 -3.54 27.09 4.26
N GLY A 936 -2.83 28.04 3.63
CA GLY A 936 -2.85 29.45 4.00
C GLY A 936 -4.25 30.05 3.99
N ARG A 937 -5.06 29.75 2.98
CA ARG A 937 -6.45 30.26 2.87
C ARG A 937 -7.32 29.85 4.07
N TYR A 938 -7.16 28.60 4.56
CA TYR A 938 -7.90 28.11 5.73
C TYR A 938 -7.34 28.65 7.06
N LEU A 939 -6.10 29.13 7.10
CA LEU A 939 -5.51 29.78 8.27
C LEU A 939 -5.96 31.23 8.45
N VAL A 940 -6.28 31.93 7.36
CA VAL A 940 -6.67 33.37 7.42
C VAL A 940 -7.75 33.66 8.48
N PRO A 941 -8.86 32.95 8.58
CA PRO A 941 -9.90 33.22 9.57
C PRO A 941 -9.49 32.87 11.02
N LEU A 942 -8.42 32.11 11.21
CA LEU A 942 -7.97 31.61 12.52
C LEU A 942 -6.82 32.43 13.11
N LEU A 943 -6.19 33.31 12.33
CA LEU A 943 -5.03 34.10 12.72
C LEU A 943 -5.37 35.60 12.79
N ASP A 944 -4.58 36.36 13.56
CA ASP A 944 -4.74 37.81 13.64
C ASP A 944 -4.43 38.46 12.28
N PRO A 945 -5.37 39.20 11.67
CA PRO A 945 -5.14 39.89 10.39
C PRO A 945 -3.92 40.83 10.39
N LYS A 946 -3.67 41.51 11.52
CA LYS A 946 -2.49 42.39 11.66
C LYS A 946 -1.16 41.62 11.64
N ALA A 947 -1.15 40.44 12.22
CA ALA A 947 0.03 39.56 12.21
C ALA A 947 0.29 39.03 10.80
N ILE A 948 -0.75 38.71 10.04
CA ILE A 948 -0.65 38.28 8.63
C ILE A 948 -0.08 39.42 7.77
N GLU A 949 -0.62 40.63 7.90
CA GLU A 949 -0.10 41.82 7.18
C GLU A 949 1.35 42.13 7.51
N ALA A 950 1.73 42.05 8.78
CA ALA A 950 3.10 42.24 9.24
C ALA A 950 4.06 41.19 8.64
N ALA A 951 3.67 39.92 8.63
CA ALA A 951 4.44 38.83 8.07
C ALA A 951 4.59 38.95 6.56
N ALA A 952 3.57 39.42 5.85
CA ALA A 952 3.61 39.71 4.41
C ALA A 952 4.56 40.85 4.05
N ALA A 953 4.73 41.82 4.95
CA ALA A 953 5.60 43.00 4.75
C ALA A 953 7.10 42.71 5.02
N GLU A 954 7.44 41.62 5.70
CA GLU A 954 8.83 41.25 5.93
C GLU A 954 9.55 40.91 4.61
N PRO A 955 10.66 41.59 4.24
CA PRO A 955 11.34 41.32 2.98
C PRO A 955 11.94 39.91 3.00
N LYS A 956 11.58 39.10 2.01
CA LYS A 956 12.24 37.82 1.73
C LYS A 956 13.75 38.04 1.75
N LYS A 957 14.48 37.47 2.70
CA LYS A 957 15.94 37.36 2.63
C LYS A 957 16.24 36.50 1.39
N ARG A 958 16.44 37.14 0.25
CA ARG A 958 16.87 36.53 -1.01
C ARG A 958 18.15 35.75 -0.72
N ALA A 959 18.08 34.43 -0.80
CA ALA A 959 19.28 33.63 -0.98
C ALA A 959 19.99 34.15 -2.24
N THR A 960 21.08 34.87 -2.05
CA THR A 960 21.95 35.35 -3.13
C THR A 960 22.50 34.14 -3.86
N ARG A 961 21.92 33.83 -5.02
CA ARG A 961 22.54 32.96 -6.02
C ARG A 961 23.89 33.60 -6.39
N LYS A 962 24.98 33.12 -5.79
CA LYS A 962 26.31 33.27 -6.38
C LYS A 962 26.29 32.48 -7.70
N ARG A 963 26.20 33.21 -8.82
CA ARG A 963 26.57 32.66 -10.11
C ARG A 963 28.03 32.25 -10.01
N ALA A 964 28.31 30.96 -10.03
CA ALA A 964 29.63 30.45 -10.35
C ALA A 964 29.82 30.63 -11.86
N SER A 965 30.76 31.49 -12.22
CA SER A 965 31.34 31.64 -13.56
C SER A 965 32.12 30.40 -13.95
#